data_322c663055d77ed423304dd9cf361a62
#
_entry.id   322c663055d77ed423304dd9cf361a62
#
_cell.length_a   1.000
_cell.length_b   1.000
_cell.length_c   1.000
_cell.angle_alpha   90.00
_cell.angle_beta   90.00
_cell.angle_gamma   90.00
#
_symmetry.space_group_name_H-M   'P 1'
#
loop_
_entity.id
_entity.type
_entity.pdbx_description
1 polymer ?
#
loop_
_entity_poly.entity_id
_entity_poly.type
_entity_poly.pdbx_seq_one_letter_code
_entity_poly.pdbx_strand_id
1 'polypeptide(L)'
;MQPIFPHFLYGGDYNPDQWLDRPDILERDIQLMKEARINCVSVGIFSWARLEPEEGVYELDWLEAIIDNLYKNGIYTVLATPSGARPLWMAHKYPEVLRVNHTLTRNRPGRRHNHCYTSPIYREKVRQMDLKLAERFGHHPGVILWHLSNELGGQCFCPLCQEAFRNWLKEKYKTLDALNAAWWTDFWSHRYTDWSQIEAPVPTGEMETHGLSLDWNRFVTHQTVDFARMERDTVKSVNPAIPVTTNHGESYEGINYYKFRDVVDIASWDSYPLWGKDPDDVRVGQETAFAHDVIRSMKKAPFLMMESSPSATNWQEVSRLRQPGIHMLASMQALAHGSDSVQYFQWRQGRGASEKFHGAVVDHYGGSDTRVFREVSELGDRLAHLDAIVDSCPKPEAAILYDWENGWAMNNAQGPRNIGMGYLQTVMAHHASFWKRGIPTDIVDMESGLTGYKLIVAPMVYLLRADFAKKLREFCASGGTVLGTYWTGVVNDTDLCYLGPTPGNGLAELFGLRKEEIDSLYDGQYNKLLPKENTLPKPEYRLKELCELIRCSTALPLAEYGSDFYAGSPALTVNTFGKGKAYYLAARGEQELLDDLTDRLIKEAGLTPALDAALPYGVTATVRFHETSAFVFVQNFNPHPLTLPLNRPYEDLETGRTLSQLPLKKFEVRILKATR
;
A
#
# COMPACT_ATOMS: atom_id res chain seq x y z
N MET A 1 -17.57 -17.26 -9.64
CA MET A 1 -16.26 -17.68 -10.17
C MET A 1 -15.70 -18.72 -9.22
N GLN A 2 -14.97 -19.72 -9.67
CA GLN A 2 -14.22 -20.57 -8.74
C GLN A 2 -13.05 -19.74 -8.19
N PRO A 3 -12.70 -19.88 -6.90
CA PRO A 3 -11.55 -19.19 -6.33
C PRO A 3 -10.28 -19.56 -7.09
N ILE A 4 -9.34 -18.62 -7.19
CA ILE A 4 -8.02 -18.86 -7.83
C ILE A 4 -7.29 -19.98 -7.08
N PHE A 5 -7.43 -19.99 -5.76
CA PHE A 5 -6.90 -21.01 -4.87
C PHE A 5 -8.03 -21.53 -3.96
N PRO A 6 -8.16 -22.85 -3.76
CA PRO A 6 -9.24 -23.41 -2.94
C PRO A 6 -9.01 -23.22 -1.42
N HIS A 7 -7.79 -22.88 -1.01
CA HIS A 7 -7.35 -22.69 0.37
C HIS A 7 -6.56 -21.41 0.51
N PHE A 8 -6.46 -20.88 1.73
CA PHE A 8 -5.49 -19.83 2.02
C PHE A 8 -4.08 -20.31 1.68
N LEU A 9 -3.30 -19.48 0.97
CA LEU A 9 -1.89 -19.77 0.73
C LEU A 9 -1.10 -19.48 1.99
N TYR A 10 -0.44 -20.52 2.52
CA TYR A 10 0.27 -20.46 3.79
C TYR A 10 1.67 -21.01 3.66
N GLY A 11 2.68 -20.20 4.01
CA GLY A 11 4.08 -20.57 3.92
C GLY A 11 5.02 -19.39 3.92
N GLY A 12 5.89 -19.29 2.93
CA GLY A 12 6.83 -18.17 2.83
C GLY A 12 7.97 -18.43 1.85
N ASP A 13 8.94 -17.55 1.87
CA ASP A 13 10.12 -17.64 1.03
C ASP A 13 10.99 -18.81 1.44
N TYR A 14 11.19 -19.70 0.51
CA TYR A 14 12.06 -20.85 0.64
C TYR A 14 13.26 -20.71 -0.29
N ASN A 15 14.45 -20.69 0.29
CA ASN A 15 15.71 -20.48 -0.42
C ASN A 15 16.58 -21.76 -0.43
N PRO A 16 16.14 -22.84 -1.11
CA PRO A 16 16.84 -24.14 -1.12
C PRO A 16 18.20 -24.07 -1.81
N ASP A 17 18.41 -23.08 -2.70
CA ASP A 17 19.70 -22.81 -3.36
C ASP A 17 20.83 -22.55 -2.37
N GLN A 18 20.55 -22.10 -1.15
CA GLN A 18 21.53 -21.91 -0.07
C GLN A 18 21.90 -23.23 0.66
N TRP A 19 21.21 -24.34 0.37
CA TRP A 19 21.29 -25.60 1.11
C TRP A 19 21.48 -26.84 0.20
N LEU A 20 21.82 -26.64 -1.10
CA LEU A 20 21.96 -27.74 -2.05
C LEU A 20 23.06 -28.74 -1.67
N ASP A 21 24.05 -28.34 -0.89
CA ASP A 21 25.10 -29.19 -0.31
C ASP A 21 24.66 -29.89 0.99
N ARG A 22 23.43 -29.68 1.45
CA ARG A 22 22.87 -30.20 2.70
C ARG A 22 21.51 -30.88 2.45
N PRO A 23 21.49 -32.05 1.77
CA PRO A 23 20.24 -32.77 1.48
C PRO A 23 19.47 -33.15 2.75
N ASP A 24 20.16 -33.37 3.86
CA ASP A 24 19.57 -33.63 5.17
C ASP A 24 18.68 -32.47 5.65
N ILE A 25 19.09 -31.23 5.37
CA ILE A 25 18.29 -30.03 5.71
C ILE A 25 17.09 -29.90 4.77
N LEU A 26 17.28 -30.11 3.46
CA LEU A 26 16.16 -30.05 2.50
C LEU A 26 15.09 -31.10 2.80
N GLU A 27 15.49 -32.32 3.19
CA GLU A 27 14.56 -33.37 3.60
C GLU A 27 13.85 -33.01 4.91
N ARG A 28 14.59 -32.49 5.90
CA ARG A 28 14.02 -32.05 7.18
C ARG A 28 13.04 -30.87 6.99
N ASP A 29 13.30 -29.96 6.07
CA ASP A 29 12.42 -28.84 5.76
C ASP A 29 11.03 -29.31 5.30
N ILE A 30 10.95 -30.30 4.43
CA ILE A 30 9.66 -30.87 4.00
C ILE A 30 8.87 -31.43 5.19
N GLN A 31 9.56 -32.13 6.12
CA GLN A 31 8.90 -32.64 7.32
C GLN A 31 8.35 -31.50 8.19
N LEU A 32 9.16 -30.47 8.44
CA LEU A 32 8.78 -29.30 9.23
C LEU A 32 7.66 -28.49 8.56
N MET A 33 7.69 -28.34 7.23
CA MET A 33 6.60 -27.69 6.48
C MET A 33 5.26 -28.42 6.71
N LYS A 34 5.26 -29.74 6.68
CA LYS A 34 4.07 -30.55 6.95
C LYS A 34 3.61 -30.42 8.41
N GLU A 35 4.55 -30.44 9.37
CA GLU A 35 4.24 -30.18 10.78
C GLU A 35 3.57 -28.83 10.99
N ALA A 36 4.03 -27.78 10.28
CA ALA A 36 3.50 -26.41 10.36
C ALA A 36 2.28 -26.15 9.45
N ARG A 37 1.76 -27.16 8.73
CA ARG A 37 0.64 -27.01 7.78
C ARG A 37 0.92 -26.09 6.59
N ILE A 38 2.18 -25.94 6.21
CA ILE A 38 2.56 -25.16 5.02
C ILE A 38 2.02 -25.85 3.77
N ASN A 39 1.35 -25.09 2.92
CA ASN A 39 0.79 -25.57 1.65
C ASN A 39 1.34 -24.87 0.41
N CYS A 40 2.11 -23.78 0.60
CA CYS A 40 2.67 -23.00 -0.49
C CYS A 40 3.98 -22.34 -0.08
N VAL A 41 4.99 -22.29 -0.96
CA VAL A 41 6.24 -21.55 -0.74
C VAL A 41 6.66 -20.80 -1.98
N SER A 42 7.31 -19.63 -1.80
CA SER A 42 7.93 -18.89 -2.88
C SER A 42 9.36 -19.37 -3.08
N VAL A 43 9.75 -19.68 -4.32
CA VAL A 43 11.06 -20.26 -4.64
C VAL A 43 11.70 -19.49 -5.79
N GLY A 44 13.03 -19.35 -5.76
CA GLY A 44 13.80 -18.83 -6.87
C GLY A 44 14.01 -17.32 -6.89
N ILE A 45 13.51 -16.57 -5.92
CA ILE A 45 13.48 -15.09 -5.90
C ILE A 45 14.86 -14.48 -6.17
N PHE A 46 15.91 -14.99 -5.55
CA PHE A 46 17.28 -14.47 -5.67
C PHE A 46 18.26 -15.48 -6.24
N SER A 47 17.78 -16.55 -6.88
CA SER A 47 18.58 -17.72 -7.26
C SER A 47 19.28 -17.59 -8.61
N TRP A 48 19.27 -16.42 -9.29
CA TRP A 48 19.77 -16.29 -10.67
C TRP A 48 21.19 -16.84 -10.85
N ALA A 49 22.11 -16.55 -9.93
CA ALA A 49 23.48 -17.05 -10.03
C ALA A 49 23.62 -18.59 -9.93
N ARG A 50 22.62 -19.27 -9.35
CA ARG A 50 22.55 -20.75 -9.34
C ARG A 50 21.82 -21.30 -10.55
N LEU A 51 20.90 -20.53 -11.12
CA LEU A 51 20.15 -20.91 -12.33
C LEU A 51 20.99 -20.67 -13.61
N GLU A 52 21.89 -19.67 -13.59
CA GLU A 52 22.79 -19.31 -14.68
C GLU A 52 24.16 -18.92 -14.09
N PRO A 53 24.99 -19.91 -13.70
CA PRO A 53 26.32 -19.67 -13.10
C PRO A 53 27.28 -18.96 -14.03
N GLU A 54 27.19 -19.20 -15.33
CA GLU A 54 27.87 -18.49 -16.39
C GLU A 54 26.89 -18.09 -17.48
N GLU A 55 27.17 -17.02 -18.20
CA GLU A 55 26.29 -16.51 -19.24
C GLU A 55 25.92 -17.58 -20.28
N GLY A 56 24.63 -17.87 -20.40
CA GLY A 56 24.05 -18.85 -21.32
C GLY A 56 24.18 -20.31 -20.86
N VAL A 57 24.72 -20.57 -19.66
CA VAL A 57 24.79 -21.91 -19.06
C VAL A 57 23.69 -22.01 -18.00
N TYR A 58 22.65 -22.75 -18.31
CA TYR A 58 21.46 -22.87 -17.43
C TYR A 58 21.49 -24.19 -16.65
N GLU A 59 21.39 -24.13 -15.33
CA GLU A 59 21.32 -25.25 -14.40
C GLU A 59 19.96 -25.26 -13.69
N LEU A 60 18.94 -25.83 -14.33
CA LEU A 60 17.55 -25.82 -13.82
C LEU A 60 17.13 -27.12 -13.12
N ASP A 61 17.91 -28.20 -13.23
CA ASP A 61 17.53 -29.54 -12.73
C ASP A 61 17.36 -29.59 -11.21
N TRP A 62 18.18 -28.82 -10.47
CA TRP A 62 18.05 -28.74 -9.02
C TRP A 62 16.73 -28.09 -8.61
N LEU A 63 16.30 -27.06 -9.35
CA LEU A 63 15.02 -26.36 -9.08
C LEU A 63 13.84 -27.26 -9.39
N GLU A 64 13.90 -28.03 -10.48
CA GLU A 64 12.86 -29.02 -10.81
C GLU A 64 12.73 -30.07 -9.71
N ALA A 65 13.85 -30.62 -9.23
CA ALA A 65 13.85 -31.60 -8.14
C ALA A 65 13.22 -31.03 -6.85
N ILE A 66 13.45 -29.75 -6.54
CA ILE A 66 12.83 -29.08 -5.40
C ILE A 66 11.32 -28.92 -5.61
N ILE A 67 10.88 -28.40 -6.77
CA ILE A 67 9.46 -28.20 -7.09
C ILE A 67 8.70 -29.55 -7.10
N ASP A 68 9.30 -30.58 -7.70
CA ASP A 68 8.76 -31.93 -7.70
C ASP A 68 8.57 -32.48 -6.29
N ASN A 69 9.60 -32.30 -5.43
CA ASN A 69 9.52 -32.77 -4.05
C ASN A 69 8.48 -32.04 -3.22
N LEU A 70 8.39 -30.73 -3.37
CA LEU A 70 7.33 -29.90 -2.76
C LEU A 70 5.95 -30.40 -3.18
N TYR A 71 5.72 -30.54 -4.49
CA TYR A 71 4.43 -30.97 -5.03
C TYR A 71 4.03 -32.39 -4.59
N LYS A 72 4.96 -33.35 -4.58
CA LYS A 72 4.74 -34.70 -4.06
C LYS A 72 4.30 -34.72 -2.60
N ASN A 73 4.66 -33.70 -1.83
CA ASN A 73 4.30 -33.54 -0.43
C ASN A 73 3.09 -32.61 -0.21
N GLY A 74 2.38 -32.21 -1.28
CA GLY A 74 1.18 -31.37 -1.19
C GLY A 74 1.48 -29.89 -0.97
N ILE A 75 2.70 -29.42 -1.28
CA ILE A 75 3.12 -28.05 -1.12
C ILE A 75 3.27 -27.45 -2.53
N TYR A 76 2.52 -26.40 -2.81
CA TYR A 76 2.57 -25.67 -4.09
C TYR A 76 3.72 -24.66 -4.11
N THR A 77 4.08 -24.26 -5.31
CA THR A 77 5.16 -23.29 -5.56
C THR A 77 4.62 -22.02 -6.18
N VAL A 78 4.96 -20.90 -5.56
CA VAL A 78 5.00 -19.58 -6.21
C VAL A 78 6.41 -19.45 -6.80
N LEU A 79 6.52 -19.50 -8.14
CA LEU A 79 7.82 -19.46 -8.79
C LEU A 79 8.18 -18.03 -9.16
N ALA A 80 9.33 -17.56 -8.66
CA ALA A 80 9.78 -16.21 -8.93
C ALA A 80 10.64 -16.10 -10.19
N THR A 81 10.53 -14.97 -10.90
CA THR A 81 11.54 -14.51 -11.83
C THR A 81 12.67 -13.87 -11.01
N PRO A 82 13.96 -14.26 -11.19
CA PRO A 82 15.02 -13.90 -10.24
C PRO A 82 15.63 -12.51 -10.50
N SER A 83 14.95 -11.64 -11.20
CA SER A 83 15.47 -10.34 -11.65
C SER A 83 15.75 -9.34 -10.52
N GLY A 84 15.22 -9.57 -9.31
CA GLY A 84 15.52 -8.75 -8.14
C GLY A 84 17.00 -8.73 -7.73
N ALA A 85 17.75 -9.79 -8.07
CA ALA A 85 19.20 -9.91 -7.78
C ALA A 85 19.93 -10.58 -8.93
N ARG A 86 20.67 -9.79 -9.71
CA ARG A 86 21.45 -10.29 -10.85
C ARG A 86 22.74 -10.98 -10.42
N PRO A 87 23.27 -11.94 -11.21
CA PRO A 87 24.55 -12.55 -10.96
C PRO A 87 25.73 -11.56 -11.15
N LEU A 88 26.83 -11.79 -10.44
CA LEU A 88 28.00 -10.91 -10.48
C LEU A 88 28.71 -10.91 -11.84
N TRP A 89 28.69 -12.04 -12.58
CA TRP A 89 29.27 -12.11 -13.92
C TRP A 89 28.64 -11.08 -14.87
N MET A 90 27.33 -10.81 -14.74
CA MET A 90 26.65 -9.82 -15.56
C MET A 90 27.17 -8.40 -15.28
N ALA A 91 27.32 -8.02 -14.02
CA ALA A 91 27.85 -6.72 -13.66
C ALA A 91 29.34 -6.54 -14.02
N HIS A 92 30.10 -7.65 -14.06
CA HIS A 92 31.49 -7.64 -14.47
C HIS A 92 31.63 -7.48 -15.99
N LYS A 93 30.83 -8.22 -16.75
CA LYS A 93 30.89 -8.23 -18.23
C LYS A 93 30.21 -6.98 -18.83
N TYR A 94 29.14 -6.52 -18.21
CA TYR A 94 28.28 -5.42 -18.67
C TYR A 94 28.08 -4.37 -17.56
N PRO A 95 29.12 -3.59 -17.18
CA PRO A 95 29.01 -2.66 -16.05
C PRO A 95 27.92 -1.57 -16.23
N GLU A 96 27.47 -1.32 -17.47
CA GLU A 96 26.39 -0.40 -17.78
C GLU A 96 25.00 -0.86 -17.25
N VAL A 97 24.85 -2.13 -16.88
CA VAL A 97 23.62 -2.61 -16.23
C VAL A 97 23.44 -2.07 -14.81
N LEU A 98 24.54 -1.61 -14.19
CA LEU A 98 24.52 -1.06 -12.84
C LEU A 98 23.86 0.31 -12.81
N ARG A 99 23.08 0.57 -11.75
CA ARG A 99 22.46 1.88 -11.51
C ARG A 99 23.50 2.99 -11.38
N VAL A 100 23.11 4.16 -11.83
CA VAL A 100 23.76 5.44 -11.50
C VAL A 100 22.87 6.14 -10.48
N ASN A 101 23.44 6.56 -9.37
CA ASN A 101 22.72 7.21 -8.26
C ASN A 101 22.48 8.72 -8.54
N HIS A 102 21.81 9.39 -7.63
CA HIS A 102 21.48 10.83 -7.71
C HIS A 102 22.72 11.76 -7.69
N THR A 103 23.90 11.28 -7.33
CA THR A 103 25.16 12.02 -7.45
C THR A 103 25.85 11.76 -8.81
N LEU A 104 25.14 11.16 -9.77
CA LEU A 104 25.61 10.78 -11.09
C LEU A 104 26.78 9.79 -11.07
N THR A 105 26.98 9.08 -9.97
CA THR A 105 28.01 8.06 -9.80
C THR A 105 27.43 6.67 -10.03
N ARG A 106 28.09 5.87 -10.90
CA ARG A 106 27.72 4.48 -11.11
C ARG A 106 28.01 3.65 -9.87
N ASN A 107 27.02 2.90 -9.40
CA ASN A 107 27.17 1.99 -8.28
C ASN A 107 28.22 0.91 -8.57
N ARG A 108 28.83 0.36 -7.53
CA ARG A 108 29.75 -0.78 -7.64
C ARG A 108 28.94 -2.09 -7.66
N PRO A 109 29.51 -3.19 -8.20
CA PRO A 109 28.87 -4.50 -8.13
C PRO A 109 28.49 -4.90 -6.71
N GLY A 110 27.38 -5.61 -6.54
CA GLY A 110 26.83 -6.03 -5.27
C GLY A 110 25.43 -5.48 -5.02
N ARG A 111 24.86 -5.83 -3.89
CA ARG A 111 23.47 -5.56 -3.48
C ARG A 111 22.44 -6.13 -4.47
N ARG A 112 21.22 -6.36 -3.98
CA ARG A 112 20.02 -6.56 -4.81
C ARG A 112 19.52 -5.21 -5.34
N HIS A 113 18.66 -5.20 -6.36
CA HIS A 113 18.04 -3.99 -6.97
C HIS A 113 19.04 -2.94 -7.50
N ASN A 114 20.26 -3.35 -7.79
CA ASN A 114 21.31 -2.47 -8.30
C ASN A 114 21.49 -2.65 -9.82
N HIS A 115 20.40 -2.57 -10.56
CA HIS A 115 20.33 -2.70 -12.01
C HIS A 115 19.40 -1.65 -12.61
N CYS A 116 19.68 -1.27 -13.85
CA CYS A 116 18.92 -0.26 -14.58
C CYS A 116 17.81 -0.93 -15.39
N TYR A 117 16.54 -0.64 -15.10
CA TYR A 117 15.38 -1.16 -15.85
C TYR A 117 15.32 -0.67 -17.30
N THR A 118 16.07 0.39 -17.65
CA THR A 118 16.16 0.91 -19.01
C THR A 118 17.26 0.21 -19.84
N SER A 119 18.19 -0.50 -19.19
CA SER A 119 19.30 -1.18 -19.89
C SER A 119 18.78 -2.26 -20.84
N PRO A 120 19.06 -2.15 -22.17
CA PRO A 120 18.65 -3.18 -23.13
C PRO A 120 19.27 -4.55 -22.83
N ILE A 121 20.53 -4.56 -22.39
CA ILE A 121 21.24 -5.80 -22.05
C ILE A 121 20.58 -6.45 -20.84
N TYR A 122 20.28 -5.68 -19.79
CA TYR A 122 19.62 -6.23 -18.61
C TYR A 122 18.25 -6.83 -18.97
N ARG A 123 17.43 -6.09 -19.70
CA ARG A 123 16.11 -6.55 -20.17
C ARG A 123 16.20 -7.83 -21.01
N GLU A 124 17.17 -7.90 -21.89
CA GLU A 124 17.36 -9.09 -22.73
C GLU A 124 17.73 -10.31 -21.90
N LYS A 125 18.66 -10.15 -20.92
CA LYS A 125 19.04 -11.25 -20.03
C LYS A 125 17.90 -11.70 -19.13
N VAL A 126 17.11 -10.77 -18.60
CA VAL A 126 15.87 -11.09 -17.84
C VAL A 126 14.91 -11.88 -18.71
N ARG A 127 14.61 -11.40 -19.93
CA ARG A 127 13.69 -12.10 -20.84
C ARG A 127 14.17 -13.52 -21.16
N GLN A 128 15.48 -13.72 -21.38
CA GLN A 128 16.05 -15.05 -21.64
C GLN A 128 15.87 -15.97 -20.42
N MET A 129 16.16 -15.50 -19.22
CA MET A 129 15.99 -16.27 -17.98
C MET A 129 14.51 -16.61 -17.74
N ASP A 130 13.64 -15.63 -17.83
CA ASP A 130 12.19 -15.82 -17.60
C ASP A 130 11.59 -16.80 -18.62
N LEU A 131 12.02 -16.73 -19.88
CA LEU A 131 11.58 -17.69 -20.90
C LEU A 131 12.07 -19.10 -20.57
N LYS A 132 13.32 -19.28 -20.12
CA LYS A 132 13.85 -20.57 -19.71
C LYS A 132 13.07 -21.17 -18.54
N LEU A 133 12.75 -20.35 -17.54
CA LEU A 133 11.91 -20.77 -16.40
C LEU A 133 10.49 -21.12 -16.88
N ALA A 134 9.89 -20.30 -17.73
CA ALA A 134 8.54 -20.54 -18.22
C ALA A 134 8.45 -21.80 -19.10
N GLU A 135 9.42 -22.02 -20.01
CA GLU A 135 9.49 -23.23 -20.84
C GLU A 135 9.64 -24.50 -19.99
N ARG A 136 10.42 -24.45 -18.89
CA ARG A 136 10.65 -25.64 -18.04
C ARG A 136 9.49 -25.87 -17.06
N PHE A 137 8.96 -24.84 -16.44
CA PHE A 137 8.07 -24.94 -15.29
C PHE A 137 6.64 -24.44 -15.54
N GLY A 138 6.39 -23.73 -16.64
CA GLY A 138 5.08 -23.12 -16.92
C GLY A 138 3.91 -24.12 -17.10
N HIS A 139 4.19 -25.41 -17.22
CA HIS A 139 3.17 -26.47 -17.25
C HIS A 139 3.30 -27.45 -16.06
N HIS A 140 4.17 -27.16 -15.10
CA HIS A 140 4.34 -28.00 -13.92
C HIS A 140 3.13 -27.85 -12.98
N PRO A 141 2.43 -28.92 -12.58
CA PRO A 141 1.19 -28.83 -11.79
C PRO A 141 1.38 -28.23 -10.38
N GLY A 142 2.60 -28.26 -9.86
CA GLY A 142 2.96 -27.65 -8.58
C GLY A 142 3.17 -26.14 -8.66
N VAL A 143 3.35 -25.55 -9.84
CA VAL A 143 3.53 -24.10 -10.01
C VAL A 143 2.17 -23.44 -10.23
N ILE A 144 1.73 -22.65 -9.25
CA ILE A 144 0.38 -22.07 -9.23
C ILE A 144 0.34 -20.56 -9.44
N LEU A 145 1.48 -19.88 -9.31
CA LEU A 145 1.60 -18.43 -9.40
C LEU A 145 3.02 -18.04 -9.82
N TRP A 146 3.15 -17.05 -10.68
CA TRP A 146 4.41 -16.37 -10.94
C TRP A 146 4.58 -15.17 -10.03
N HIS A 147 5.74 -15.05 -9.39
CA HIS A 147 6.18 -13.87 -8.66
C HIS A 147 7.20 -13.11 -9.51
N LEU A 148 6.79 -11.97 -10.09
CA LEU A 148 7.66 -11.17 -10.96
C LEU A 148 8.65 -10.38 -10.11
N SER A 149 9.96 -10.64 -10.30
CA SER A 149 11.02 -9.94 -9.57
C SER A 149 10.85 -10.02 -8.04
N ASN A 150 11.13 -8.92 -7.36
CA ASN A 150 10.87 -8.70 -5.93
C ASN A 150 10.93 -7.21 -5.63
N GLU A 151 9.94 -6.66 -4.92
CA GLU A 151 9.92 -5.27 -4.43
C GLU A 151 10.43 -4.25 -5.48
N LEU A 152 9.86 -4.29 -6.66
CA LEU A 152 10.28 -3.44 -7.78
C LEU A 152 10.28 -1.96 -7.40
N GLY A 153 11.37 -1.25 -7.70
CA GLY A 153 11.48 0.18 -7.38
C GLY A 153 12.88 0.76 -7.54
N GLY A 154 13.05 1.97 -7.03
CA GLY A 154 14.29 2.73 -7.06
C GLY A 154 14.54 3.44 -8.40
N GLN A 155 15.46 4.39 -8.40
CA GLN A 155 15.76 5.30 -9.51
C GLN A 155 17.14 5.02 -10.11
N CYS A 156 17.32 5.33 -11.38
CA CYS A 156 18.60 5.27 -12.07
C CYS A 156 18.77 6.50 -12.95
N PHE A 157 19.89 7.20 -12.77
CA PHE A 157 20.22 8.46 -13.46
C PHE A 157 21.23 8.28 -14.59
N CYS A 158 21.38 7.08 -15.13
CA CYS A 158 22.34 6.78 -16.18
C CYS A 158 21.96 7.44 -17.53
N PRO A 159 22.89 7.55 -18.49
CA PRO A 159 22.59 8.14 -19.81
C PRO A 159 21.41 7.49 -20.53
N LEU A 160 21.21 6.16 -20.38
CA LEU A 160 20.03 5.48 -20.98
C LEU A 160 18.72 5.97 -20.38
N CYS A 161 18.67 6.17 -19.05
CA CYS A 161 17.47 6.70 -18.38
C CYS A 161 17.26 8.18 -18.76
N GLN A 162 18.30 8.98 -18.88
CA GLN A 162 18.21 10.38 -19.33
C GLN A 162 17.61 10.47 -20.74
N GLU A 163 18.08 9.65 -21.66
CA GLU A 163 17.55 9.64 -23.03
C GLU A 163 16.11 9.09 -23.09
N ALA A 164 15.83 8.02 -22.37
CA ALA A 164 14.48 7.48 -22.27
C ALA A 164 13.49 8.50 -21.66
N PHE A 165 13.92 9.28 -20.66
CA PHE A 165 13.12 10.35 -20.08
C PHE A 165 12.80 11.45 -21.09
N ARG A 166 13.81 11.92 -21.84
CA ARG A 166 13.59 12.90 -22.92
C ARG A 166 12.60 12.39 -23.96
N ASN A 167 12.71 11.13 -24.35
CA ASN A 167 11.78 10.54 -25.32
C ASN A 167 10.36 10.43 -24.75
N TRP A 168 10.21 10.04 -23.48
CA TRP A 168 8.92 10.04 -22.78
C TRP A 168 8.30 11.46 -22.72
N LEU A 169 9.11 12.49 -22.47
CA LEU A 169 8.66 13.89 -22.47
C LEU A 169 8.24 14.36 -23.86
N LYS A 170 8.98 13.96 -24.92
CA LYS A 170 8.58 14.26 -26.31
C LYS A 170 7.22 13.66 -26.66
N GLU A 171 6.96 12.45 -26.20
CA GLU A 171 5.66 11.80 -26.38
C GLU A 171 4.55 12.49 -25.58
N LYS A 172 4.82 12.94 -24.37
CA LYS A 172 3.86 13.63 -23.52
C LYS A 172 3.52 15.03 -24.03
N TYR A 173 4.53 15.87 -24.28
CA TYR A 173 4.37 17.29 -24.56
C TYR A 173 4.36 17.65 -26.04
N LYS A 174 4.90 16.81 -26.91
CA LYS A 174 5.04 16.98 -28.36
C LYS A 174 5.99 18.10 -28.77
N THR A 175 5.97 19.27 -28.11
CA THR A 175 6.84 20.43 -28.41
C THR A 175 7.50 20.94 -27.14
N LEU A 176 8.68 21.56 -27.29
CA LEU A 176 9.38 22.22 -26.18
C LEU A 176 8.58 23.44 -25.66
N ASP A 177 7.85 24.14 -26.51
CA ASP A 177 7.01 25.26 -26.05
C ASP A 177 5.88 24.78 -25.14
N ALA A 178 5.25 23.63 -25.43
CA ALA A 178 4.24 23.04 -24.56
C ALA A 178 4.85 22.57 -23.22
N LEU A 179 6.05 21.99 -23.25
CA LEU A 179 6.78 21.60 -22.03
C LEU A 179 7.17 22.84 -21.20
N ASN A 180 7.76 23.86 -21.85
CA ASN A 180 8.18 25.08 -21.17
C ASN A 180 6.99 25.80 -20.51
N ALA A 181 5.84 25.83 -21.16
CA ALA A 181 4.61 26.39 -20.61
C ALA A 181 4.10 25.59 -19.42
N ALA A 182 4.12 24.23 -19.53
CA ALA A 182 3.66 23.31 -18.49
C ALA A 182 4.56 23.31 -17.24
N TRP A 183 5.84 23.53 -17.39
CA TRP A 183 6.81 23.56 -16.29
C TRP A 183 7.13 24.96 -15.78
N TRP A 184 6.57 26.00 -16.39
CA TRP A 184 6.80 27.42 -16.05
C TRP A 184 8.28 27.81 -16.10
N THR A 185 9.00 27.39 -17.14
CA THR A 185 10.47 27.50 -17.25
C THR A 185 11.01 28.90 -17.48
N ASP A 186 10.15 29.90 -17.70
CA ASP A 186 10.57 31.29 -17.71
C ASP A 186 11.03 31.80 -16.31
N PHE A 187 10.66 31.05 -15.24
CA PHE A 187 11.17 31.30 -13.91
C PHE A 187 12.68 31.05 -13.87
N TRP A 188 13.45 32.00 -13.36
CA TRP A 188 14.91 32.02 -13.32
C TRP A 188 15.62 31.69 -14.64
N SER A 189 15.00 31.98 -15.78
CA SER A 189 15.55 31.74 -17.12
C SER A 189 15.85 30.28 -17.43
N HIS A 190 15.05 29.33 -16.93
CA HIS A 190 15.22 27.89 -17.16
C HIS A 190 14.60 27.39 -18.46
N ARG A 191 14.24 28.28 -19.40
CA ARG A 191 13.58 27.93 -20.66
C ARG A 191 14.45 27.01 -21.52
N TYR A 192 13.97 25.84 -21.82
CA TYR A 192 14.62 24.85 -22.69
C TYR A 192 14.43 25.27 -24.17
N THR A 193 15.51 25.22 -24.95
CA THR A 193 15.53 25.48 -26.38
C THR A 193 15.87 24.24 -27.21
N ASP A 194 16.38 23.18 -26.55
CA ASP A 194 16.63 21.86 -27.13
C ASP A 194 16.32 20.76 -26.08
N TRP A 195 15.81 19.64 -26.56
CA TRP A 195 15.48 18.51 -25.68
C TRP A 195 16.72 17.95 -24.95
N SER A 196 17.90 18.04 -25.53
CA SER A 196 19.15 17.58 -24.93
C SER A 196 19.56 18.33 -23.66
N GLN A 197 19.01 19.54 -23.44
CA GLN A 197 19.26 20.35 -22.26
C GLN A 197 18.50 19.83 -21.02
N ILE A 198 17.52 18.95 -21.23
CA ILE A 198 16.72 18.39 -20.12
C ILE A 198 17.49 17.22 -19.48
N GLU A 199 17.73 17.34 -18.19
CA GLU A 199 18.32 16.29 -17.35
C GLU A 199 17.37 15.92 -16.22
N ALA A 200 17.54 14.72 -15.64
CA ALA A 200 16.81 14.31 -14.46
C ALA A 200 17.11 15.24 -13.28
N PRO A 201 16.16 15.49 -12.37
CA PRO A 201 16.38 16.31 -11.20
C PRO A 201 17.40 15.65 -10.26
N VAL A 202 18.50 16.36 -9.99
CA VAL A 202 19.57 15.90 -9.10
C VAL A 202 20.05 17.07 -8.23
N PRO A 203 20.57 16.81 -7.00
CA PRO A 203 20.97 17.88 -6.07
C PRO A 203 22.05 18.82 -6.60
N THR A 204 22.81 18.42 -7.62
CA THR A 204 23.85 19.24 -8.28
C THR A 204 23.34 19.93 -9.55
N GLY A 205 22.07 19.77 -9.88
CA GLY A 205 21.40 20.30 -11.08
C GLY A 205 20.11 21.03 -10.76
N GLU A 206 19.14 20.89 -11.65
CA GLU A 206 17.83 21.55 -11.53
C GLU A 206 16.93 20.79 -10.54
N MET A 207 16.47 21.47 -9.50
CA MET A 207 15.55 20.95 -8.50
C MET A 207 14.33 21.86 -8.26
N GLU A 208 14.38 23.11 -8.75
CA GLU A 208 13.36 24.13 -8.50
C GLU A 208 12.21 24.10 -9.52
N THR A 209 12.39 23.40 -10.62
CA THR A 209 11.34 23.19 -11.62
C THR A 209 10.46 22.01 -11.19
N HIS A 210 9.36 22.29 -10.46
CA HIS A 210 8.52 21.27 -9.85
C HIS A 210 7.92 20.30 -10.89
N GLY A 211 7.53 20.80 -12.08
CA GLY A 211 7.05 19.97 -13.18
C GLY A 211 8.07 18.94 -13.65
N LEU A 212 9.38 19.28 -13.64
CA LEU A 212 10.46 18.35 -13.95
C LEU A 212 10.53 17.20 -12.91
N SER A 213 10.53 17.55 -11.63
CA SER A 213 10.58 16.56 -10.54
C SER A 213 9.37 15.62 -10.54
N LEU A 214 8.18 16.17 -10.79
CA LEU A 214 6.95 15.42 -10.89
C LEU A 214 6.96 14.44 -12.07
N ASP A 215 7.39 14.91 -13.24
CA ASP A 215 7.46 14.08 -14.45
C ASP A 215 8.59 13.04 -14.37
N TRP A 216 9.67 13.32 -13.65
CA TRP A 216 10.69 12.32 -13.38
C TRP A 216 10.12 11.15 -12.56
N ASN A 217 9.38 11.41 -11.50
CA ASN A 217 8.74 10.35 -10.69
C ASN A 217 7.70 9.55 -11.51
N ARG A 218 6.95 10.21 -12.39
CA ARG A 218 6.04 9.54 -13.34
C ARG A 218 6.80 8.64 -14.30
N PHE A 219 7.91 9.14 -14.86
CA PHE A 219 8.77 8.37 -15.75
C PHE A 219 9.38 7.16 -15.04
N VAL A 220 9.89 7.30 -13.83
CA VAL A 220 10.43 6.19 -13.03
C VAL A 220 9.37 5.12 -12.79
N THR A 221 8.16 5.53 -12.44
CA THR A 221 7.02 4.59 -12.32
C THR A 221 6.75 3.90 -13.65
N HIS A 222 6.66 4.66 -14.76
CA HIS A 222 6.41 4.13 -16.10
C HIS A 222 7.46 3.07 -16.49
N GLN A 223 8.76 3.36 -16.30
CA GLN A 223 9.84 2.43 -16.64
C GLN A 223 9.81 1.15 -15.80
N THR A 224 9.48 1.28 -14.53
CA THR A 224 9.37 0.12 -13.62
C THR A 224 8.18 -0.77 -14.00
N VAL A 225 7.03 -0.16 -14.27
CA VAL A 225 5.82 -0.87 -14.71
C VAL A 225 6.03 -1.53 -16.08
N ASP A 226 6.71 -0.85 -17.01
CA ASP A 226 7.04 -1.40 -18.33
C ASP A 226 8.01 -2.59 -18.24
N PHE A 227 8.98 -2.53 -17.32
CA PHE A 227 9.86 -3.65 -17.02
C PHE A 227 9.06 -4.86 -16.47
N ALA A 228 8.20 -4.65 -15.49
CA ALA A 228 7.36 -5.72 -14.95
C ALA A 228 6.41 -6.30 -16.00
N ARG A 229 5.88 -5.46 -16.91
CA ARG A 229 5.06 -5.92 -18.05
C ARG A 229 5.84 -6.82 -18.97
N MET A 230 7.10 -6.51 -19.24
CA MET A 230 7.97 -7.37 -20.05
C MET A 230 8.16 -8.75 -19.42
N GLU A 231 8.41 -8.83 -18.11
CA GLU A 231 8.52 -10.12 -17.40
C GLU A 231 7.19 -10.89 -17.46
N ARG A 232 6.06 -10.23 -17.13
CA ARG A 232 4.72 -10.83 -17.26
C ARG A 232 4.47 -11.41 -18.65
N ASP A 233 4.71 -10.62 -19.68
CA ASP A 233 4.43 -11.01 -21.05
C ASP A 233 5.32 -12.19 -21.48
N THR A 234 6.55 -12.23 -20.98
CA THR A 234 7.47 -13.34 -21.22
C THR A 234 6.97 -14.64 -20.59
N VAL A 235 6.65 -14.65 -19.29
CA VAL A 235 6.19 -15.89 -18.64
C VAL A 235 4.82 -16.32 -19.15
N LYS A 236 3.91 -15.39 -19.42
CA LYS A 236 2.59 -15.69 -19.97
C LYS A 236 2.61 -16.10 -21.45
N SER A 237 3.70 -15.86 -22.18
CA SER A 237 3.82 -16.34 -23.58
C SER A 237 3.84 -17.87 -23.67
N VAL A 238 4.27 -18.55 -22.60
CA VAL A 238 4.31 -20.02 -22.52
C VAL A 238 3.01 -20.59 -21.96
N ASN A 239 2.55 -20.06 -20.81
CA ASN A 239 1.28 -20.48 -20.21
C ASN A 239 0.52 -19.26 -19.64
N PRO A 240 -0.45 -18.72 -20.38
CA PRO A 240 -1.22 -17.56 -19.92
C PRO A 240 -2.18 -17.86 -18.75
N ALA A 241 -2.41 -19.14 -18.43
CA ALA A 241 -3.36 -19.53 -17.39
C ALA A 241 -2.81 -19.35 -15.97
N ILE A 242 -1.49 -19.42 -15.78
CA ILE A 242 -0.89 -19.20 -14.48
C ILE A 242 -0.96 -17.68 -14.18
N PRO A 243 -1.58 -17.28 -13.06
CA PRO A 243 -1.63 -15.86 -12.67
C PRO A 243 -0.24 -15.33 -12.32
N VAL A 244 -0.12 -14.00 -12.34
CA VAL A 244 1.12 -13.29 -11.96
C VAL A 244 0.86 -12.29 -10.84
N THR A 245 1.85 -12.12 -9.98
CA THR A 245 1.91 -11.10 -8.94
C THR A 245 3.30 -10.48 -8.87
N THR A 246 3.44 -9.38 -8.14
CA THR A 246 4.72 -8.84 -7.64
C THR A 246 4.44 -8.22 -6.28
N ASN A 247 5.33 -8.46 -5.32
CA ASN A 247 5.19 -7.90 -3.98
C ASN A 247 5.60 -6.42 -3.96
N HIS A 248 4.85 -5.61 -3.24
CA HIS A 248 5.14 -4.20 -3.01
C HIS A 248 5.62 -4.02 -1.57
N GLY A 249 6.75 -3.32 -1.39
CA GLY A 249 7.21 -2.89 -0.07
C GLY A 249 6.40 -1.69 0.46
N GLU A 250 6.61 -1.32 1.72
CA GLU A 250 5.93 -0.15 2.36
C GLU A 250 6.51 1.20 1.89
N SER A 251 6.60 1.46 0.60
CA SER A 251 7.11 2.73 0.09
C SER A 251 5.98 3.57 -0.53
N TYR A 252 5.46 4.53 0.22
CA TYR A 252 4.46 5.48 -0.25
C TYR A 252 5.06 6.69 -1.00
N GLU A 253 6.37 6.85 -0.99
CA GLU A 253 7.08 7.96 -1.65
C GLU A 253 7.75 7.56 -2.97
N GLY A 254 7.92 6.26 -3.20
CA GLY A 254 8.58 5.71 -4.37
C GLY A 254 7.69 5.71 -5.62
N ILE A 255 7.56 4.56 -6.25
CA ILE A 255 6.73 4.36 -7.43
C ILE A 255 5.24 4.28 -7.08
N ASN A 256 4.39 4.68 -8.01
CA ASN A 256 2.94 4.56 -7.84
C ASN A 256 2.49 3.11 -8.08
N TYR A 257 2.17 2.39 -7.00
CA TYR A 257 1.75 0.99 -7.06
C TYR A 257 0.47 0.76 -7.87
N TYR A 258 -0.44 1.73 -7.92
CA TYR A 258 -1.68 1.58 -8.69
C TYR A 258 -1.46 1.48 -10.20
N LYS A 259 -0.29 1.89 -10.70
CA LYS A 259 0.09 1.69 -12.10
C LYS A 259 0.42 0.24 -12.46
N PHE A 260 0.59 -0.64 -11.45
CA PHE A 260 0.72 -2.10 -11.68
C PHE A 260 -0.63 -2.81 -11.85
N ARG A 261 -1.75 -2.12 -11.66
CA ARG A 261 -3.11 -2.66 -11.75
C ARG A 261 -3.34 -3.55 -12.96
N ASP A 262 -2.80 -3.16 -14.12
CA ASP A 262 -2.95 -3.88 -15.39
C ASP A 262 -1.79 -4.83 -15.69
N VAL A 263 -0.79 -4.92 -14.81
CA VAL A 263 0.34 -5.82 -14.96
C VAL A 263 0.12 -7.11 -14.18
N VAL A 264 -0.30 -7.01 -12.95
CA VAL A 264 -0.52 -8.16 -12.07
C VAL A 264 -1.96 -8.67 -12.13
N ASP A 265 -2.15 -9.97 -12.05
CA ASP A 265 -3.47 -10.57 -11.91
C ASP A 265 -3.97 -10.43 -10.46
N ILE A 266 -3.08 -10.59 -9.48
CA ILE A 266 -3.35 -10.48 -8.06
C ILE A 266 -2.42 -9.44 -7.46
N ALA A 267 -2.97 -8.50 -6.67
CA ALA A 267 -2.17 -7.56 -5.90
C ALA A 267 -1.47 -8.27 -4.73
N SER A 268 -0.25 -7.87 -4.41
CA SER A 268 0.44 -8.39 -3.23
C SER A 268 1.42 -7.39 -2.61
N TRP A 269 1.78 -7.62 -1.35
CA TRP A 269 2.71 -6.74 -0.65
C TRP A 269 3.37 -7.44 0.55
N ASP A 270 4.35 -6.74 1.15
CA ASP A 270 5.17 -7.20 2.26
C ASP A 270 4.88 -6.36 3.49
N SER A 271 4.57 -7.02 4.60
CA SER A 271 4.08 -6.39 5.83
C SER A 271 5.04 -6.62 7.00
N TYR A 272 5.73 -5.55 7.40
CA TYR A 272 6.69 -5.57 8.51
C TYR A 272 6.40 -4.52 9.58
N PRO A 273 5.23 -4.54 10.25
CA PRO A 273 4.86 -3.55 11.25
C PRO A 273 5.78 -3.58 12.46
N LEU A 274 6.00 -2.39 13.04
CA LEU A 274 6.88 -2.19 14.19
C LEU A 274 6.18 -2.50 15.53
N TRP A 275 5.67 -3.71 15.68
CA TRP A 275 4.98 -4.14 16.91
C TRP A 275 5.82 -3.92 18.17
N GLY A 276 5.22 -3.34 19.19
CA GLY A 276 5.87 -3.02 20.46
C GLY A 276 6.79 -1.82 20.43
N LYS A 277 6.85 -1.04 19.34
CA LYS A 277 7.59 0.24 19.28
C LYS A 277 6.95 1.27 20.20
N ASP A 278 5.66 1.42 20.10
CA ASP A 278 4.86 2.27 20.97
C ASP A 278 4.30 1.46 22.17
N PRO A 279 3.99 2.08 23.28
CA PRO A 279 3.29 1.41 24.38
C PRO A 279 1.94 0.83 23.97
N ASP A 280 1.39 1.32 22.87
CA ASP A 280 0.07 1.05 22.36
C ASP A 280 0.14 0.49 20.92
N ASP A 281 0.07 -0.83 20.81
CA ASP A 281 0.03 -1.54 19.52
C ASP A 281 -1.25 -1.26 18.69
N VAL A 282 -2.23 -0.56 19.23
CA VAL A 282 -3.45 -0.13 18.52
C VAL A 282 -3.08 0.76 17.33
N ARG A 283 -2.15 1.70 17.52
CA ARG A 283 -1.66 2.55 16.44
C ARG A 283 -0.98 1.74 15.34
N VAL A 284 -0.14 0.79 15.70
CA VAL A 284 0.51 -0.11 14.72
C VAL A 284 -0.54 -0.89 13.93
N GLY A 285 -1.58 -1.38 14.61
CA GLY A 285 -2.72 -2.03 13.97
C GLY A 285 -3.46 -1.12 12.98
N GLN A 286 -3.66 0.16 13.29
CA GLN A 286 -4.29 1.14 12.41
C GLN A 286 -3.46 1.41 11.15
N GLU A 287 -2.16 1.63 11.30
CA GLU A 287 -1.23 1.87 10.20
C GLU A 287 -1.14 0.65 9.27
N THR A 288 -1.08 -0.55 9.84
CA THR A 288 -1.08 -1.81 9.09
C THR A 288 -2.41 -2.03 8.34
N ALA A 289 -3.54 -1.72 8.96
CA ALA A 289 -4.86 -1.79 8.32
C ALA A 289 -4.94 -0.87 7.10
N PHE A 290 -4.42 0.36 7.20
CA PHE A 290 -4.34 1.28 6.07
C PHE A 290 -3.55 0.67 4.90
N ALA A 291 -2.39 0.10 5.18
CA ALA A 291 -1.56 -0.53 4.15
C ALA A 291 -2.26 -1.73 3.47
N HIS A 292 -2.93 -2.59 4.23
CA HIS A 292 -3.75 -3.67 3.68
C HIS A 292 -4.86 -3.13 2.77
N ASP A 293 -5.54 -2.05 3.19
CA ASP A 293 -6.62 -1.45 2.40
C ASP A 293 -6.10 -0.77 1.13
N VAL A 294 -4.88 -0.17 1.14
CA VAL A 294 -4.22 0.35 -0.08
C VAL A 294 -4.05 -0.77 -1.11
N ILE A 295 -3.48 -1.90 -0.71
CA ILE A 295 -3.18 -3.01 -1.62
C ILE A 295 -4.47 -3.67 -2.11
N ARG A 296 -5.42 -3.95 -1.23
CA ARG A 296 -6.72 -4.49 -1.62
C ARG A 296 -7.44 -3.58 -2.62
N SER A 297 -7.42 -2.28 -2.39
CA SER A 297 -8.12 -1.29 -3.22
C SER A 297 -7.53 -1.16 -4.62
N MET A 298 -6.27 -1.55 -4.85
CA MET A 298 -5.63 -1.55 -6.16
C MET A 298 -6.44 -2.36 -7.18
N LYS A 299 -6.97 -3.52 -6.78
CA LYS A 299 -7.77 -4.42 -7.63
C LYS A 299 -9.25 -4.50 -7.20
N LYS A 300 -9.60 -3.99 -6.01
CA LYS A 300 -10.92 -4.19 -5.33
C LYS A 300 -11.28 -5.68 -5.25
N ALA A 301 -10.31 -6.50 -4.97
CA ALA A 301 -10.38 -7.96 -4.93
C ALA A 301 -9.46 -8.48 -3.81
N PRO A 302 -9.54 -9.76 -3.45
CA PRO A 302 -8.58 -10.36 -2.55
C PRO A 302 -7.13 -10.12 -3.00
N PHE A 303 -6.23 -9.97 -2.05
CA PHE A 303 -4.80 -9.75 -2.27
C PHE A 303 -3.96 -10.82 -1.59
N LEU A 304 -2.65 -10.82 -1.78
CA LEU A 304 -1.73 -11.70 -1.09
C LEU A 304 -0.77 -10.90 -0.20
N MET A 305 -0.61 -11.33 1.05
CA MET A 305 0.52 -10.93 1.88
C MET A 305 1.66 -11.91 1.60
N MET A 306 2.65 -11.45 0.80
CA MET A 306 3.74 -12.30 0.28
C MET A 306 4.90 -12.41 1.24
N GLU A 307 5.12 -11.39 2.06
CA GLU A 307 6.13 -11.43 3.11
C GLU A 307 5.58 -10.85 4.41
N SER A 308 5.99 -11.46 5.51
CA SER A 308 5.87 -10.93 6.86
C SER A 308 6.92 -11.60 7.74
N SER A 309 7.25 -11.03 8.89
CA SER A 309 8.18 -11.71 9.78
C SER A 309 7.42 -12.60 10.75
N PRO A 310 7.80 -13.87 10.92
CA PRO A 310 7.24 -14.71 11.98
C PRO A 310 7.77 -14.31 13.36
N SER A 311 8.89 -13.55 13.42
CA SER A 311 9.48 -13.04 14.65
C SER A 311 10.06 -11.63 14.46
N ALA A 312 11.33 -11.37 14.77
CA ALA A 312 11.97 -10.06 14.62
C ALA A 312 12.58 -9.86 13.22
N THR A 313 12.65 -8.61 12.78
CA THR A 313 13.33 -8.21 11.53
C THR A 313 14.68 -7.57 11.87
N ASN A 314 15.78 -8.09 11.32
CA ASN A 314 17.12 -7.63 11.68
C ASN A 314 17.57 -6.32 10.99
N TRP A 315 16.86 -5.89 9.97
CA TRP A 315 17.15 -4.66 9.23
C TRP A 315 16.39 -3.43 9.78
N GLN A 316 15.48 -3.61 10.72
CA GLN A 316 14.88 -2.52 11.49
C GLN A 316 15.91 -1.93 12.48
N GLU A 317 15.79 -0.65 12.80
CA GLU A 317 16.70 0.02 13.75
C GLU A 317 16.80 -0.69 15.09
N VAL A 318 15.67 -1.23 15.57
CA VAL A 318 15.58 -2.07 16.77
C VAL A 318 14.75 -3.31 16.45
N SER A 319 15.35 -4.48 16.58
CA SER A 319 14.71 -5.78 16.34
C SER A 319 13.99 -6.27 17.60
N ARG A 320 12.84 -5.66 17.92
CA ARG A 320 12.06 -6.04 19.10
C ARG A 320 11.27 -7.32 18.86
N LEU A 321 11.28 -8.25 19.83
CA LEU A 321 10.47 -9.46 19.77
C LEU A 321 8.98 -9.13 19.91
N ARG A 322 8.16 -9.77 19.08
CA ARG A 322 6.70 -9.71 19.22
C ARG A 322 6.23 -10.44 20.48
N GLN A 323 5.27 -9.87 21.17
CA GLN A 323 4.61 -10.55 22.29
C GLN A 323 3.81 -11.76 21.77
N PRO A 324 3.67 -12.84 22.60
CA PRO A 324 2.79 -13.95 22.27
C PRO A 324 1.36 -13.48 21.96
N GLY A 325 0.80 -13.98 20.86
CA GLY A 325 -0.51 -13.60 20.33
C GLY A 325 -0.47 -12.53 19.24
N ILE A 326 0.55 -11.65 19.20
CA ILE A 326 0.67 -10.63 18.13
C ILE A 326 0.85 -11.26 16.75
N HIS A 327 1.58 -12.38 16.64
CA HIS A 327 1.73 -13.09 15.37
C HIS A 327 0.36 -13.52 14.81
N MET A 328 -0.47 -14.15 15.63
CA MET A 328 -1.84 -14.57 15.26
C MET A 328 -2.70 -13.35 14.90
N LEU A 329 -2.68 -12.28 15.72
CA LEU A 329 -3.45 -11.07 15.50
C LEU A 329 -3.08 -10.40 14.18
N ALA A 330 -1.77 -10.21 13.90
CA ALA A 330 -1.28 -9.56 12.68
C ALA A 330 -1.63 -10.36 11.42
N SER A 331 -1.46 -11.68 11.46
CA SER A 331 -1.81 -12.56 10.33
C SER A 331 -3.32 -12.55 10.05
N MET A 332 -4.13 -12.65 11.10
CA MET A 332 -5.59 -12.59 10.98
C MET A 332 -6.09 -11.19 10.59
N GLN A 333 -5.34 -10.12 10.88
CA GLN A 333 -5.63 -8.77 10.40
C GLN A 333 -5.49 -8.69 8.88
N ALA A 334 -4.44 -9.28 8.30
CA ALA A 334 -4.29 -9.33 6.84
C ALA A 334 -5.51 -10.04 6.20
N LEU A 335 -5.94 -11.18 6.75
CA LEU A 335 -7.13 -11.87 6.27
C LEU A 335 -8.39 -11.01 6.42
N ALA A 336 -8.56 -10.33 7.56
CA ALA A 336 -9.70 -9.45 7.82
C ALA A 336 -9.85 -8.35 6.77
N HIS A 337 -8.73 -7.82 6.27
CA HIS A 337 -8.69 -6.79 5.22
C HIS A 337 -8.71 -7.36 3.79
N GLY A 338 -8.78 -8.68 3.61
CA GLY A 338 -8.97 -9.32 2.30
C GLY A 338 -7.77 -10.09 1.76
N SER A 339 -6.74 -10.37 2.55
CA SER A 339 -5.66 -11.26 2.12
C SER A 339 -6.16 -12.71 2.04
N ASP A 340 -5.77 -13.41 0.98
CA ASP A 340 -5.94 -14.87 0.84
C ASP A 340 -4.61 -15.61 1.06
N SER A 341 -3.63 -14.97 1.67
CA SER A 341 -2.38 -15.60 2.07
C SER A 341 -1.83 -15.05 3.37
N VAL A 342 -1.00 -15.88 4.01
CA VAL A 342 -0.03 -15.46 5.03
C VAL A 342 1.29 -16.11 4.69
N GLN A 343 2.26 -15.33 4.23
CA GLN A 343 3.59 -15.82 3.90
C GLN A 343 4.65 -15.06 4.68
N TYR A 344 5.78 -15.72 4.88
CA TYR A 344 6.88 -15.25 5.72
C TYR A 344 8.15 -15.05 4.93
N PHE A 345 8.87 -14.00 5.17
CA PHE A 345 10.31 -13.97 4.98
C PHE A 345 10.96 -14.32 6.33
N GLN A 346 11.52 -15.54 6.51
CA GLN A 346 11.60 -16.62 5.53
C GLN A 346 11.33 -17.97 6.20
N TRP A 347 11.26 -19.05 5.43
CA TRP A 347 11.06 -20.38 5.97
C TRP A 347 12.22 -20.80 6.89
N ARG A 348 13.45 -20.87 6.37
CA ARG A 348 14.64 -21.22 7.12
C ARG A 348 15.64 -20.08 7.18
N GLN A 349 16.14 -19.81 8.38
CA GLN A 349 17.11 -18.74 8.61
C GLN A 349 18.45 -19.03 7.93
N GLY A 350 18.93 -18.07 7.13
CA GLY A 350 20.21 -18.15 6.42
C GLY A 350 21.41 -18.16 7.36
N ARG A 351 22.50 -18.84 6.97
CA ARG A 351 23.72 -18.96 7.80
C ARG A 351 24.61 -17.73 7.76
N GLY A 352 24.45 -16.88 6.76
CA GLY A 352 25.38 -15.78 6.49
C GLY A 352 24.72 -14.55 5.90
N ALA A 353 25.52 -13.59 5.52
CA ALA A 353 25.15 -12.30 4.94
C ALA A 353 24.35 -11.39 5.91
N SER A 354 23.80 -10.31 5.36
CA SER A 354 23.15 -9.26 6.17
C SER A 354 21.91 -9.73 6.91
N GLU A 355 21.19 -10.72 6.38
CA GLU A 355 19.93 -11.23 6.92
C GLU A 355 20.06 -12.51 7.75
N LYS A 356 21.27 -12.90 8.14
CA LYS A 356 21.50 -14.10 8.95
C LYS A 356 20.78 -14.11 10.31
N PHE A 357 20.34 -12.96 10.80
CA PHE A 357 19.56 -12.81 12.02
C PHE A 357 18.12 -12.37 11.78
N HIS A 358 17.69 -12.32 10.52
CA HIS A 358 16.27 -12.11 10.21
C HIS A 358 15.45 -13.29 10.76
N GLY A 359 14.33 -12.98 11.41
CA GLY A 359 13.45 -14.00 11.95
C GLY A 359 12.93 -14.93 10.85
N ALA A 360 12.93 -16.22 11.15
CA ALA A 360 12.45 -17.24 10.24
C ALA A 360 11.53 -18.20 11.00
N VAL A 361 10.77 -19.03 10.28
CA VAL A 361 9.94 -20.08 10.90
C VAL A 361 10.83 -21.12 11.54
N VAL A 362 11.88 -21.53 10.83
CA VAL A 362 12.92 -22.44 11.32
C VAL A 362 14.21 -21.65 11.50
N ASP A 363 14.61 -21.47 12.75
CA ASP A 363 15.85 -20.75 13.10
C ASP A 363 17.11 -21.63 12.95
N HIS A 364 18.27 -21.11 13.35
CA HIS A 364 19.54 -21.86 13.28
C HIS A 364 19.57 -23.12 14.14
N TYR A 365 18.72 -23.25 15.16
CA TYR A 365 18.57 -24.47 15.93
C TYR A 365 17.95 -25.59 15.08
N GLY A 366 17.02 -25.28 14.19
CA GLY A 366 16.44 -26.21 13.23
C GLY A 366 15.36 -27.14 13.76
N GLY A 367 14.87 -26.91 14.97
CA GLY A 367 13.83 -27.72 15.62
C GLY A 367 12.42 -27.13 15.49
N SER A 368 11.41 -27.95 15.81
CA SER A 368 9.99 -27.55 15.82
C SER A 368 9.48 -27.15 17.21
N ASP A 369 10.30 -27.22 18.24
CA ASP A 369 9.94 -26.93 19.63
C ASP A 369 10.19 -25.48 20.06
N THR A 370 10.44 -24.58 19.10
CA THR A 370 10.57 -23.14 19.34
C THR A 370 9.19 -22.47 19.52
N ARG A 371 9.14 -21.31 20.19
CA ARG A 371 7.91 -20.53 20.30
C ARG A 371 7.37 -20.11 18.93
N VAL A 372 8.25 -19.63 18.06
CA VAL A 372 7.89 -19.15 16.71
C VAL A 372 7.27 -20.29 15.90
N PHE A 373 7.91 -21.44 15.87
CA PHE A 373 7.39 -22.60 15.12
C PHE A 373 6.01 -23.04 15.63
N ARG A 374 5.80 -23.06 16.96
CA ARG A 374 4.47 -23.38 17.53
C ARG A 374 3.41 -22.36 17.12
N GLU A 375 3.69 -21.05 17.23
CA GLU A 375 2.74 -19.99 16.82
C GLU A 375 2.39 -20.09 15.34
N VAL A 376 3.38 -20.41 14.49
CA VAL A 376 3.16 -20.64 13.04
C VAL A 376 2.29 -21.89 12.82
N SER A 377 2.57 -23.00 13.52
CA SER A 377 1.77 -24.22 13.40
C SER A 377 0.33 -24.02 13.87
N GLU A 378 0.11 -23.29 14.97
CA GLU A 378 -1.23 -22.94 15.47
C GLU A 378 -2.03 -22.12 14.46
N LEU A 379 -1.39 -21.18 13.77
CA LEU A 379 -2.03 -20.42 12.69
C LEU A 379 -2.36 -21.32 11.50
N GLY A 380 -1.45 -22.22 11.10
CA GLY A 380 -1.68 -23.18 10.02
C GLY A 380 -2.86 -24.09 10.30
N ASP A 381 -2.94 -24.63 11.53
CA ASP A 381 -4.10 -25.41 11.96
C ASP A 381 -5.41 -24.63 11.92
N ARG A 382 -5.39 -23.35 12.30
CA ARG A 382 -6.57 -22.48 12.25
C ARG A 382 -7.00 -22.20 10.81
N LEU A 383 -6.08 -21.86 9.93
CA LEU A 383 -6.35 -21.56 8.51
C LEU A 383 -6.98 -22.75 7.76
N ALA A 384 -6.57 -23.98 8.09
CA ALA A 384 -7.13 -25.19 7.48
C ALA A 384 -8.65 -25.38 7.71
N HIS A 385 -9.25 -24.60 8.62
CA HIS A 385 -10.69 -24.63 8.91
C HIS A 385 -11.45 -23.42 8.40
N LEU A 386 -10.79 -22.49 7.66
CA LEU A 386 -11.34 -21.21 7.23
C LEU A 386 -11.56 -21.10 5.73
N ASP A 387 -11.51 -22.18 4.95
CA ASP A 387 -11.64 -22.19 3.49
C ASP A 387 -12.92 -21.50 2.99
N ALA A 388 -13.99 -21.52 3.77
CA ALA A 388 -15.25 -20.82 3.42
C ALA A 388 -15.09 -19.29 3.28
N ILE A 389 -13.97 -18.72 3.74
CA ILE A 389 -13.67 -17.30 3.67
C ILE A 389 -12.85 -16.96 2.41
N VAL A 390 -12.15 -17.92 1.84
CA VAL A 390 -11.31 -17.70 0.65
C VAL A 390 -12.13 -17.07 -0.47
N ASP A 391 -11.50 -16.17 -1.24
CA ASP A 391 -12.13 -15.38 -2.34
C ASP A 391 -13.26 -14.44 -1.88
N SER A 392 -13.49 -14.30 -0.58
CA SER A 392 -14.36 -13.25 -0.05
C SER A 392 -13.61 -11.91 0.02
N CYS A 393 -14.34 -10.80 -0.05
CA CYS A 393 -13.73 -9.47 -0.05
C CYS A 393 -14.59 -8.46 0.71
N PRO A 394 -14.01 -7.48 1.40
CA PRO A 394 -14.73 -6.30 1.85
C PRO A 394 -15.42 -5.57 0.69
N LYS A 395 -16.57 -4.97 0.98
CA LYS A 395 -17.33 -4.13 0.01
C LYS A 395 -17.58 -2.76 0.63
N PRO A 396 -16.57 -1.89 0.67
CA PRO A 396 -16.68 -0.59 1.31
C PRO A 396 -17.69 0.33 0.61
N GLU A 397 -18.45 1.07 1.40
CA GLU A 397 -19.33 2.14 0.95
C GLU A 397 -18.70 3.54 1.09
N ALA A 398 -17.50 3.61 1.68
CA ALA A 398 -16.69 4.82 1.81
C ALA A 398 -15.33 4.63 1.17
N ALA A 399 -14.77 5.71 0.60
CA ALA A 399 -13.40 5.72 0.11
C ALA A 399 -12.65 6.96 0.59
N ILE A 400 -11.34 6.78 0.78
CA ILE A 400 -10.42 7.86 1.16
C ILE A 400 -9.41 8.00 0.02
N LEU A 401 -9.19 9.23 -0.42
CA LEU A 401 -8.23 9.52 -1.48
C LEU A 401 -6.80 9.48 -0.94
N TYR A 402 -5.96 8.65 -1.56
CA TYR A 402 -4.51 8.72 -1.49
C TYR A 402 -3.94 8.67 -2.90
N ASP A 403 -3.14 9.66 -3.27
CA ASP A 403 -2.58 9.77 -4.61
C ASP A 403 -1.07 10.04 -4.52
N TRP A 404 -0.25 9.15 -5.13
CA TRP A 404 1.21 9.28 -5.09
C TRP A 404 1.69 10.57 -5.74
N GLU A 405 1.09 10.96 -6.87
CA GLU A 405 1.49 12.16 -7.60
C GLU A 405 1.18 13.43 -6.82
N ASN A 406 0.05 13.43 -6.09
CA ASN A 406 -0.26 14.48 -5.13
C ASN A 406 0.78 14.54 -3.99
N GLY A 407 1.21 13.38 -3.48
CA GLY A 407 2.28 13.29 -2.49
C GLY A 407 3.62 13.83 -3.01
N TRP A 408 4.01 13.44 -4.23
CA TRP A 408 5.25 13.94 -4.85
C TRP A 408 5.22 15.44 -5.08
N ALA A 409 4.12 15.99 -5.61
CA ALA A 409 3.96 17.42 -5.80
C ALA A 409 4.00 18.17 -4.45
N MET A 410 3.36 17.63 -3.43
CA MET A 410 3.34 18.24 -2.11
C MET A 410 4.70 18.22 -1.39
N ASN A 411 5.52 17.21 -1.64
CA ASN A 411 6.89 17.14 -1.12
C ASN A 411 7.81 18.20 -1.76
N ASN A 412 7.50 18.64 -3.00
CA ASN A 412 8.21 19.71 -3.68
C ASN A 412 7.65 21.10 -3.36
N ALA A 413 6.39 21.18 -2.92
CA ALA A 413 5.73 22.46 -2.66
C ALA A 413 6.42 23.24 -1.55
N GLN A 414 7.03 24.34 -1.90
CA GLN A 414 7.56 25.32 -0.95
C GLN A 414 6.43 26.26 -0.53
N GLY A 415 5.60 25.80 0.39
CA GLY A 415 4.44 26.59 0.78
C GLY A 415 3.95 26.18 2.15
N PRO A 416 2.97 26.75 2.72
CA PRO A 416 2.81 27.35 4.03
C PRO A 416 3.70 26.70 5.13
N ARG A 417 4.20 25.48 4.90
CA ARG A 417 5.02 24.73 5.83
C ARG A 417 6.04 23.87 5.08
N ASN A 418 7.33 24.23 5.16
CA ASN A 418 8.42 23.52 4.46
C ASN A 418 9.00 22.34 5.26
N ILE A 419 8.54 22.12 6.49
CA ILE A 419 8.91 20.98 7.34
C ILE A 419 7.70 20.06 7.41
N GLY A 420 7.66 19.08 6.49
CA GLY A 420 6.65 18.03 6.50
C GLY A 420 5.21 18.53 6.37
N MET A 421 4.67 18.53 5.19
CA MET A 421 3.25 18.81 4.97
C MET A 421 2.35 17.72 5.55
N GLY A 422 2.87 16.50 5.78
CA GLY A 422 2.18 15.41 6.46
C GLY A 422 0.96 14.88 5.69
N TYR A 423 1.06 14.76 4.35
CA TYR A 423 -0.03 14.27 3.52
C TYR A 423 -0.44 12.84 3.89
N LEU A 424 0.51 11.89 3.85
CA LEU A 424 0.25 10.50 4.19
C LEU A 424 -0.33 10.38 5.61
N GLN A 425 0.27 11.06 6.59
CA GLN A 425 -0.19 11.05 7.97
C GLN A 425 -1.61 11.60 8.10
N THR A 426 -1.97 12.61 7.31
CA THR A 426 -3.35 13.15 7.28
C THR A 426 -4.34 12.13 6.71
N VAL A 427 -3.97 11.46 5.61
CA VAL A 427 -4.82 10.39 5.04
C VAL A 427 -5.00 9.24 6.03
N MET A 428 -3.90 8.78 6.66
CA MET A 428 -3.95 7.73 7.68
C MET A 428 -4.78 8.13 8.90
N ALA A 429 -4.73 9.39 9.34
CA ALA A 429 -5.55 9.89 10.44
C ALA A 429 -7.05 9.84 10.13
N HIS A 430 -7.46 10.17 8.92
CA HIS A 430 -8.84 9.99 8.46
C HIS A 430 -9.22 8.50 8.41
N HIS A 431 -8.36 7.63 7.88
CA HIS A 431 -8.60 6.19 7.85
C HIS A 431 -8.78 5.60 9.26
N ALA A 432 -7.93 6.02 10.21
CA ALA A 432 -8.00 5.57 11.60
C ALA A 432 -9.39 5.86 12.25
N SER A 433 -10.04 6.96 11.88
CA SER A 433 -11.39 7.29 12.37
C SER A 433 -12.45 6.29 11.89
N PHE A 434 -12.37 5.80 10.66
CA PHE A 434 -13.26 4.75 10.14
C PHE A 434 -12.93 3.39 10.73
N TRP A 435 -11.64 3.04 10.82
CA TRP A 435 -11.18 1.79 11.39
C TRP A 435 -11.64 1.58 12.82
N LYS A 436 -11.56 2.61 13.69
CA LYS A 436 -12.06 2.59 15.07
C LYS A 436 -13.56 2.30 15.16
N ARG A 437 -14.32 2.59 14.12
CA ARG A 437 -15.77 2.42 14.05
C ARG A 437 -16.21 1.16 13.31
N GLY A 438 -15.24 0.35 12.89
CA GLY A 438 -15.51 -0.84 12.10
C GLY A 438 -16.18 -0.53 10.76
N ILE A 439 -15.87 0.61 10.15
CA ILE A 439 -16.35 0.98 8.82
C ILE A 439 -15.27 0.63 7.79
N PRO A 440 -15.49 -0.37 6.93
CA PRO A 440 -14.57 -0.68 5.86
C PRO A 440 -14.41 0.49 4.88
N THR A 441 -13.18 0.76 4.45
CA THR A 441 -12.88 1.82 3.48
C THR A 441 -12.00 1.29 2.36
N ASP A 442 -12.20 1.81 1.13
CA ASP A 442 -11.22 1.70 0.07
C ASP A 442 -10.28 2.91 0.09
N ILE A 443 -9.04 2.69 -0.30
CA ILE A 443 -8.10 3.76 -0.58
C ILE A 443 -8.02 3.91 -2.10
N VAL A 444 -8.37 5.07 -2.62
CA VAL A 444 -8.49 5.31 -4.06
C VAL A 444 -7.56 6.43 -4.53
N ASP A 445 -7.12 6.34 -5.79
CA ASP A 445 -6.39 7.42 -6.46
C ASP A 445 -7.33 8.29 -7.31
N MET A 446 -6.80 9.36 -7.89
CA MET A 446 -7.60 10.25 -8.75
C MET A 446 -8.07 9.59 -10.06
N GLU A 447 -7.46 8.48 -10.48
CA GLU A 447 -7.87 7.75 -11.69
C GLU A 447 -9.00 6.75 -11.39
N SER A 448 -9.16 6.35 -10.16
CA SER A 448 -10.19 5.38 -9.74
C SER A 448 -11.61 5.88 -10.02
N GLY A 449 -12.51 4.93 -10.31
CA GLY A 449 -13.95 5.21 -10.39
C GLY A 449 -14.55 5.39 -8.98
N LEU A 450 -15.51 6.30 -8.85
CA LEU A 450 -16.20 6.61 -7.59
C LEU A 450 -17.57 5.93 -7.45
N THR A 451 -17.95 5.10 -8.41
CA THR A 451 -19.25 4.41 -8.40
C THR A 451 -19.33 3.40 -7.25
N GLY A 452 -20.48 3.37 -6.56
CA GLY A 452 -20.75 2.42 -5.48
C GLY A 452 -20.45 2.97 -4.08
N TYR A 453 -19.72 4.08 -3.98
CA TYR A 453 -19.52 4.74 -2.70
C TYR A 453 -20.69 5.67 -2.33
N LYS A 454 -20.84 5.92 -1.05
CA LYS A 454 -21.77 6.91 -0.45
C LYS A 454 -21.01 8.12 0.09
N LEU A 455 -19.75 7.91 0.49
CA LEU A 455 -18.87 8.94 1.07
C LEU A 455 -17.47 8.87 0.42
N ILE A 456 -16.97 10.03 0.01
CA ILE A 456 -15.57 10.23 -0.41
C ILE A 456 -14.91 11.23 0.54
N VAL A 457 -13.81 10.82 1.16
CA VAL A 457 -12.92 11.69 1.93
C VAL A 457 -11.71 12.02 1.09
N ALA A 458 -11.48 13.29 0.82
CA ALA A 458 -10.44 13.80 -0.08
C ALA A 458 -9.50 14.76 0.68
N PRO A 459 -8.56 14.24 1.51
CA PRO A 459 -7.69 15.06 2.33
C PRO A 459 -6.60 15.72 1.49
N MET A 460 -6.38 17.02 1.67
CA MET A 460 -5.23 17.74 1.12
C MET A 460 -4.96 17.43 -0.37
N VAL A 461 -5.99 17.55 -1.22
CA VAL A 461 -5.88 17.29 -2.66
C VAL A 461 -5.23 18.50 -3.35
N TYR A 462 -3.95 18.73 -3.06
CA TYR A 462 -3.15 19.85 -3.54
C TYR A 462 -3.10 19.90 -5.06
N LEU A 463 -2.66 18.79 -5.66
CA LEU A 463 -2.57 18.63 -7.11
C LEU A 463 -3.87 17.99 -7.63
N LEU A 464 -4.47 18.63 -8.62
CA LEU A 464 -5.60 18.07 -9.35
C LEU A 464 -5.14 17.58 -10.72
N ARG A 465 -5.25 16.29 -10.95
CA ARG A 465 -4.94 15.68 -12.24
C ARG A 465 -6.16 15.00 -12.86
N ALA A 466 -6.07 14.79 -14.16
CA ALA A 466 -7.14 14.21 -14.96
C ALA A 466 -8.47 14.96 -14.72
N ASP A 467 -9.55 14.26 -14.75
CA ASP A 467 -10.91 14.75 -14.55
C ASP A 467 -11.43 14.56 -13.11
N PHE A 468 -10.53 14.41 -12.12
CA PHE A 468 -10.92 14.08 -10.76
C PHE A 468 -11.88 15.10 -10.14
N ALA A 469 -11.63 16.39 -10.33
CA ALA A 469 -12.56 17.43 -9.86
C ALA A 469 -13.95 17.28 -10.48
N LYS A 470 -14.04 16.91 -11.76
CA LYS A 470 -15.31 16.61 -12.45
C LYS A 470 -15.98 15.38 -11.84
N LYS A 471 -15.25 14.27 -11.68
CA LYS A 471 -15.78 13.05 -11.05
C LYS A 471 -16.33 13.33 -9.65
N LEU A 472 -15.62 14.13 -8.84
CA LEU A 472 -16.05 14.46 -7.48
C LEU A 472 -17.32 15.32 -7.47
N ARG A 473 -17.44 16.27 -8.39
CA ARG A 473 -18.65 17.09 -8.57
C ARG A 473 -19.85 16.24 -9.03
N GLU A 474 -19.65 15.35 -10.01
CA GLU A 474 -20.68 14.45 -10.51
C GLU A 474 -21.14 13.46 -9.42
N PHE A 475 -20.21 12.91 -8.65
CA PHE A 475 -20.50 12.06 -7.49
C PHE A 475 -21.36 12.80 -6.47
N CYS A 476 -20.98 14.01 -6.08
CA CYS A 476 -21.76 14.81 -5.13
C CYS A 476 -23.13 15.19 -5.70
N ALA A 477 -23.17 15.67 -6.95
CA ALA A 477 -24.42 16.07 -7.58
C ALA A 477 -25.44 14.93 -7.70
N SER A 478 -25.00 13.68 -7.79
CA SER A 478 -25.85 12.49 -7.84
C SER A 478 -26.36 12.04 -6.46
N GLY A 479 -25.89 12.62 -5.36
CA GLY A 479 -26.34 12.33 -4.00
C GLY A 479 -25.24 11.83 -3.04
N GLY A 480 -24.00 11.73 -3.51
CA GLY A 480 -22.87 11.36 -2.67
C GLY A 480 -22.48 12.45 -1.66
N THR A 481 -21.85 12.03 -0.58
CA THR A 481 -21.27 12.95 0.41
C THR A 481 -19.75 13.05 0.17
N VAL A 482 -19.22 14.29 0.18
CA VAL A 482 -17.80 14.57 0.00
C VAL A 482 -17.28 15.31 1.24
N LEU A 483 -16.11 14.92 1.75
CA LEU A 483 -15.31 15.72 2.68
C LEU A 483 -14.01 16.13 1.97
N GLY A 484 -13.84 17.41 1.69
CA GLY A 484 -12.56 18.01 1.33
C GLY A 484 -11.89 18.67 2.53
N THR A 485 -10.59 18.85 2.48
CA THR A 485 -9.88 19.56 3.54
C THR A 485 -9.03 20.72 2.99
N TYR A 486 -8.48 21.50 3.89
CA TYR A 486 -7.48 22.53 3.59
C TYR A 486 -6.46 22.06 2.55
N TRP A 487 -5.82 23.01 1.86
CA TRP A 487 -4.78 22.77 0.84
C TRP A 487 -5.29 21.90 -0.33
N THR A 488 -6.56 22.10 -0.72
CA THR A 488 -7.20 21.36 -1.82
C THR A 488 -7.30 22.25 -3.08
N GLY A 489 -7.04 21.66 -4.26
CA GLY A 489 -7.22 22.31 -5.57
C GLY A 489 -6.32 23.52 -5.77
N VAL A 490 -5.07 23.43 -5.37
CA VAL A 490 -4.10 24.52 -5.46
C VAL A 490 -3.43 24.56 -6.82
N VAL A 491 -2.98 23.39 -7.32
CA VAL A 491 -2.25 23.27 -8.59
C VAL A 491 -2.90 22.27 -9.53
N ASN A 492 -2.60 22.43 -10.83
CA ASN A 492 -2.99 21.50 -11.87
C ASN A 492 -2.04 20.27 -11.95
N ASP A 493 -2.22 19.42 -12.95
CA ASP A 493 -1.46 18.19 -13.17
C ASP A 493 0.02 18.39 -13.57
N THR A 494 0.45 19.61 -13.78
CA THR A 494 1.86 20.01 -14.04
C THR A 494 2.47 20.84 -12.91
N ASP A 495 1.78 20.87 -11.75
CA ASP A 495 2.17 21.64 -10.56
C ASP A 495 2.15 23.17 -10.74
N LEU A 496 1.26 23.68 -11.61
CA LEU A 496 1.01 25.11 -11.75
C LEU A 496 -0.23 25.53 -10.97
N CYS A 497 -0.11 26.62 -10.20
CA CYS A 497 -1.22 27.20 -9.48
C CYS A 497 -2.40 27.56 -10.40
N TYR A 498 -3.60 27.21 -9.97
CA TYR A 498 -4.79 27.70 -10.66
C TYR A 498 -4.91 29.21 -10.56
N LEU A 499 -5.31 29.84 -11.67
CA LEU A 499 -5.67 31.25 -11.70
C LEU A 499 -7.17 31.37 -11.40
N GLY A 500 -7.52 32.28 -10.50
CA GLY A 500 -8.91 32.50 -10.07
C GLY A 500 -9.22 31.87 -8.73
N PRO A 501 -10.49 31.60 -8.43
CA PRO A 501 -10.90 31.04 -7.14
C PRO A 501 -10.30 29.67 -6.88
N THR A 502 -9.71 29.46 -5.72
CA THR A 502 -9.30 28.16 -5.18
C THR A 502 -10.22 27.75 -4.03
N PRO A 503 -10.53 26.46 -3.88
CA PRO A 503 -10.09 25.28 -4.64
C PRO A 503 -10.44 25.37 -6.13
N GLY A 504 -9.41 25.11 -6.99
CA GLY A 504 -9.51 25.25 -8.44
C GLY A 504 -10.43 24.24 -9.14
N ASN A 505 -10.54 24.38 -10.47
CA ASN A 505 -11.21 23.43 -11.37
C ASN A 505 -12.69 23.11 -10.99
N GLY A 506 -13.43 24.14 -10.53
CA GLY A 506 -14.83 24.01 -10.15
C GLY A 506 -15.07 23.45 -8.73
N LEU A 507 -14.02 23.16 -7.96
CA LEU A 507 -14.18 22.71 -6.58
C LEU A 507 -14.63 23.85 -5.64
N ALA A 508 -14.32 25.11 -5.96
CA ALA A 508 -14.87 26.26 -5.23
C ALA A 508 -16.40 26.28 -5.26
N GLU A 509 -17.02 25.92 -6.40
CA GLU A 509 -18.47 25.77 -6.51
C GLU A 509 -19.00 24.54 -5.74
N LEU A 510 -18.29 23.41 -5.85
CA LEU A 510 -18.65 22.19 -5.11
C LEU A 510 -18.71 22.45 -3.61
N PHE A 511 -17.67 23.06 -3.04
CA PHE A 511 -17.61 23.36 -1.62
C PHE A 511 -18.36 24.67 -1.22
N GLY A 512 -18.80 25.46 -2.20
CA GLY A 512 -19.56 26.70 -1.96
C GLY A 512 -18.72 27.78 -1.25
N LEU A 513 -17.42 27.82 -1.50
CA LEU A 513 -16.46 28.71 -0.85
C LEU A 513 -15.25 29.03 -1.74
N ARG A 514 -14.45 29.99 -1.31
CA ARG A 514 -13.12 30.25 -1.84
C ARG A 514 -12.11 30.44 -0.73
N LYS A 515 -10.89 30.03 -0.96
CA LYS A 515 -9.75 30.29 -0.10
C LYS A 515 -9.27 31.71 -0.28
N GLU A 516 -8.80 32.34 0.80
CA GLU A 516 -8.11 33.62 0.77
C GLU A 516 -6.64 33.45 1.13
N GLU A 517 -6.35 32.94 2.31
CA GLU A 517 -5.01 32.76 2.84
C GLU A 517 -4.89 31.43 3.58
N ILE A 518 -3.70 31.03 3.93
CA ILE A 518 -3.44 29.90 4.80
C ILE A 518 -2.38 30.28 5.83
N ASP A 519 -2.73 30.15 7.10
CA ASP A 519 -1.83 30.34 8.22
C ASP A 519 -1.15 29.01 8.60
N SER A 520 0.13 29.07 8.95
CA SER A 520 0.90 27.92 9.42
C SER A 520 1.42 28.18 10.83
N LEU A 521 0.89 27.43 11.79
CA LEU A 521 1.27 27.54 13.18
C LEU A 521 2.60 26.83 13.43
N TYR A 522 3.43 27.38 14.31
CA TYR A 522 4.63 26.72 14.78
C TYR A 522 4.29 25.51 15.64
N ASP A 523 5.24 24.56 15.74
CA ASP A 523 5.08 23.39 16.60
C ASP A 523 4.79 23.79 18.05
N GLY A 524 3.73 23.18 18.61
CA GLY A 524 3.26 23.51 19.96
C GLY A 524 2.28 24.70 20.03
N GLN A 525 2.06 25.42 18.92
CA GLN A 525 0.99 26.39 18.83
C GLN A 525 -0.32 25.74 18.35
N TYR A 526 -1.45 26.28 18.81
CA TYR A 526 -2.76 25.74 18.54
C TYR A 526 -3.78 26.87 18.35
N ASN A 527 -4.69 26.67 17.40
CA ASN A 527 -5.94 27.41 17.32
C ASN A 527 -7.08 26.53 17.83
N LYS A 528 -8.29 27.05 17.88
CA LYS A 528 -9.51 26.35 18.29
C LYS A 528 -10.49 26.29 17.15
N LEU A 529 -11.21 25.19 17.05
CA LEU A 529 -12.43 25.09 16.27
C LEU A 529 -13.61 25.11 17.25
N LEU A 530 -14.51 26.06 17.08
CA LEU A 530 -15.71 26.24 17.89
C LEU A 530 -16.93 25.82 17.08
N PRO A 531 -17.50 24.63 17.34
CA PRO A 531 -18.69 24.16 16.64
C PRO A 531 -19.92 25.04 16.92
N LYS A 532 -20.76 25.25 15.93
CA LYS A 532 -22.10 25.80 16.12
C LYS A 532 -23.00 24.76 16.80
N GLU A 533 -24.09 25.24 17.37
CA GLU A 533 -25.02 24.41 18.12
C GLU A 533 -25.45 23.16 17.31
N ASN A 534 -25.42 21.99 17.92
CA ASN A 534 -25.78 20.68 17.35
C ASN A 534 -24.96 20.23 16.11
N THR A 535 -23.74 20.76 15.90
CA THR A 535 -22.91 20.36 14.78
C THR A 535 -21.91 19.27 15.15
N LEU A 536 -21.19 19.39 16.24
CA LEU A 536 -20.27 18.40 16.80
C LEU A 536 -20.48 18.29 18.32
N PRO A 537 -20.10 17.16 18.97
CA PRO A 537 -20.49 16.91 20.37
C PRO A 537 -19.73 17.76 21.39
N LYS A 538 -18.51 18.24 21.09
CA LYS A 538 -17.70 19.04 22.03
C LYS A 538 -17.85 20.54 21.77
N PRO A 539 -17.68 21.38 22.78
CA PRO A 539 -17.76 22.84 22.62
C PRO A 539 -16.54 23.42 21.89
N GLU A 540 -15.40 22.74 21.92
CA GLU A 540 -14.18 23.17 21.22
C GLU A 540 -13.29 21.98 20.87
N TYR A 541 -12.48 22.15 19.79
CA TYR A 541 -11.42 21.22 19.36
C TYR A 541 -10.13 21.99 19.10
N ARG A 542 -8.99 21.30 19.25
CA ARG A 542 -7.69 21.87 18.93
C ARG A 542 -7.37 21.73 17.46
N LEU A 543 -6.86 22.81 16.88
CA LEU A 543 -6.33 22.88 15.53
C LEU A 543 -4.83 23.14 15.59
N LYS A 544 -4.06 22.53 14.69
CA LYS A 544 -2.61 22.62 14.65
C LYS A 544 -2.09 22.83 13.24
N GLU A 545 -0.89 23.34 13.14
CA GLU A 545 -0.08 23.40 11.92
C GLU A 545 -0.67 24.22 10.77
N LEU A 546 -1.88 23.93 10.27
CA LEU A 546 -2.48 24.56 9.10
C LEU A 546 -3.90 25.04 9.39
N CYS A 547 -4.15 26.32 9.14
CA CYS A 547 -5.44 27.00 9.27
C CYS A 547 -5.70 27.82 8.01
N GLU A 548 -6.65 27.39 7.19
CA GLU A 548 -6.97 28.06 5.91
C GLU A 548 -8.13 29.04 6.11
N LEU A 549 -7.93 30.29 5.70
CA LEU A 549 -8.94 31.32 5.74
C LEU A 549 -9.81 31.21 4.49
N ILE A 550 -11.10 30.97 4.71
CA ILE A 550 -12.07 30.76 3.65
C ILE A 550 -13.24 31.75 3.71
N ARG A 551 -13.76 32.09 2.55
CA ARG A 551 -15.04 32.83 2.42
C ARG A 551 -16.10 31.94 1.80
N CYS A 552 -17.20 31.80 2.52
CA CYS A 552 -18.38 31.11 2.02
C CYS A 552 -19.11 31.94 0.96
N SER A 553 -19.57 31.27 -0.09
CA SER A 553 -20.55 31.80 -1.06
C SER A 553 -21.94 31.18 -0.83
N THR A 554 -22.05 29.87 -0.98
CA THR A 554 -23.26 29.08 -0.73
C THR A 554 -23.11 28.13 0.45
N ALA A 555 -21.90 27.86 0.93
CA ALA A 555 -21.65 27.00 2.06
C ALA A 555 -22.13 27.59 3.38
N LEU A 556 -22.63 26.75 4.24
CA LEU A 556 -23.06 27.09 5.60
C LEU A 556 -21.94 26.76 6.60
N PRO A 557 -21.46 27.72 7.41
CA PRO A 557 -20.51 27.44 8.48
C PRO A 557 -21.10 26.54 9.57
N LEU A 558 -20.41 25.45 9.86
CA LEU A 558 -20.71 24.51 10.95
C LEU A 558 -19.82 24.75 12.17
N ALA A 559 -18.64 25.33 11.98
CA ALA A 559 -17.75 25.74 13.06
C ALA A 559 -16.90 26.94 12.61
N GLU A 560 -16.38 27.67 13.57
CA GLU A 560 -15.57 28.88 13.39
C GLU A 560 -14.23 28.74 14.13
N TYR A 561 -13.23 29.52 13.72
CA TYR A 561 -11.98 29.66 14.46
C TYR A 561 -12.21 30.38 15.80
N GLY A 562 -11.59 29.91 16.87
CA GLY A 562 -11.80 30.45 18.22
C GLY A 562 -10.72 31.42 18.69
N SER A 563 -9.60 31.55 17.96
CA SER A 563 -8.48 32.41 18.35
C SER A 563 -7.77 33.00 17.15
N ASP A 564 -6.77 33.84 17.43
CA ASP A 564 -6.02 34.63 16.45
C ASP A 564 -6.83 35.76 15.78
N PHE A 565 -6.21 36.53 14.85
CA PHE A 565 -6.82 37.69 14.19
C PHE A 565 -8.02 37.29 13.30
N TYR A 566 -8.13 36.02 12.94
CA TYR A 566 -9.21 35.44 12.13
C TYR A 566 -10.27 34.70 12.96
N ALA A 567 -10.30 34.87 14.29
CA ALA A 567 -11.36 34.32 15.13
C ALA A 567 -12.76 34.72 14.62
N GLY A 568 -13.71 33.79 14.64
CA GLY A 568 -15.05 33.95 14.08
C GLY A 568 -15.16 33.66 12.58
N SER A 569 -14.04 33.47 11.87
CA SER A 569 -14.07 33.02 10.48
C SER A 569 -14.42 31.52 10.37
N PRO A 570 -15.07 31.08 9.27
CA PRO A 570 -15.45 29.67 9.09
C PRO A 570 -14.24 28.73 9.08
N ALA A 571 -14.34 27.62 9.85
CA ALA A 571 -13.32 26.59 9.95
C ALA A 571 -13.82 25.21 9.49
N LEU A 572 -15.12 24.95 9.58
CA LEU A 572 -15.81 23.77 9.03
C LEU A 572 -17.10 24.24 8.36
N THR A 573 -17.33 23.78 7.13
CA THR A 573 -18.52 24.17 6.36
C THR A 573 -19.21 22.98 5.71
N VAL A 574 -20.48 23.16 5.30
CA VAL A 574 -21.20 22.24 4.43
C VAL A 574 -21.92 23.01 3.32
N ASN A 575 -21.83 22.49 2.10
CA ASN A 575 -22.55 23.00 0.93
C ASN A 575 -23.48 21.90 0.39
N THR A 576 -24.66 22.29 -0.06
CA THR A 576 -25.52 21.43 -0.87
C THR A 576 -25.16 21.57 -2.34
N PHE A 577 -24.77 20.50 -2.99
CA PHE A 577 -24.42 20.51 -4.40
C PHE A 577 -25.18 19.40 -5.15
N GLY A 578 -26.12 19.80 -5.99
CA GLY A 578 -27.07 18.87 -6.59
C GLY A 578 -27.92 18.17 -5.52
N LYS A 579 -27.84 16.84 -5.47
CA LYS A 579 -28.56 16.02 -4.46
C LYS A 579 -27.69 15.67 -3.25
N GLY A 580 -26.38 15.95 -3.30
CA GLY A 580 -25.41 15.56 -2.28
C GLY A 580 -24.95 16.71 -1.40
N LYS A 581 -23.98 16.41 -0.56
CA LYS A 581 -23.38 17.34 0.40
C LYS A 581 -21.87 17.36 0.30
N ALA A 582 -21.29 18.54 0.29
CA ALA A 582 -19.86 18.76 0.28
C ALA A 582 -19.43 19.47 1.57
N TYR A 583 -18.71 18.77 2.41
CA TYR A 583 -18.06 19.27 3.61
C TYR A 583 -16.67 19.78 3.31
N TYR A 584 -16.25 20.83 3.98
CA TYR A 584 -14.89 21.35 3.88
C TYR A 584 -14.35 21.67 5.26
N LEU A 585 -13.27 20.98 5.66
CA LEU A 585 -12.53 21.23 6.89
C LEU A 585 -11.33 22.11 6.56
N ALA A 586 -11.39 23.39 6.94
CA ALA A 586 -10.38 24.40 6.57
C ALA A 586 -9.11 24.35 7.43
N ALA A 587 -9.01 23.44 8.39
CA ALA A 587 -7.84 23.36 9.28
C ALA A 587 -7.48 21.93 9.64
N ARG A 588 -6.21 21.71 10.01
CA ARG A 588 -5.73 20.43 10.53
C ARG A 588 -6.13 20.29 12.01
N GLY A 589 -7.08 19.40 12.27
CA GLY A 589 -7.53 19.06 13.61
C GLY A 589 -6.71 17.93 14.24
N GLU A 590 -6.77 17.83 15.55
CA GLU A 590 -6.34 16.63 16.27
C GLU A 590 -7.29 15.46 15.96
N GLN A 591 -6.86 14.23 16.29
CA GLN A 591 -7.60 13.01 15.98
C GLN A 591 -9.04 13.02 16.49
N GLU A 592 -9.27 13.63 17.62
CA GLU A 592 -10.60 13.73 18.24
C GLU A 592 -11.63 14.50 17.37
N LEU A 593 -11.19 15.60 16.72
CA LEU A 593 -12.02 16.30 15.75
C LEU A 593 -12.37 15.41 14.55
N LEU A 594 -11.39 14.67 14.04
CA LEU A 594 -11.61 13.77 12.90
C LEU A 594 -12.56 12.63 13.29
N ASP A 595 -12.41 12.10 14.49
CA ASP A 595 -13.26 11.04 15.03
C ASP A 595 -14.74 11.50 15.12
N ASP A 596 -15.00 12.65 15.73
CA ASP A 596 -16.36 13.19 15.89
C ASP A 596 -16.99 13.66 14.56
N LEU A 597 -16.17 14.22 13.65
CA LEU A 597 -16.61 14.54 12.30
C LEU A 597 -16.97 13.29 11.50
N THR A 598 -16.17 12.22 11.64
CA THR A 598 -16.42 10.94 10.97
C THR A 598 -17.72 10.31 11.46
N ASP A 599 -18.05 10.37 12.77
CA ASP A 599 -19.33 9.90 13.31
C ASP A 599 -20.52 10.62 12.66
N ARG A 600 -20.41 11.93 12.47
CA ARG A 600 -21.41 12.70 11.75
C ARG A 600 -21.57 12.24 10.30
N LEU A 601 -20.45 12.06 9.60
CA LEU A 601 -20.43 11.65 8.18
C LEU A 601 -20.98 10.22 7.98
N ILE A 602 -20.63 9.29 8.87
CA ILE A 602 -21.15 7.91 8.87
C ILE A 602 -22.69 7.93 8.96
N LYS A 603 -23.21 8.68 9.93
CA LYS A 603 -24.66 8.80 10.14
C LYS A 603 -25.34 9.44 8.92
N GLU A 604 -24.77 10.50 8.38
CA GLU A 604 -25.35 11.26 7.28
C GLU A 604 -25.33 10.50 5.95
N ALA A 605 -24.22 9.82 5.65
CA ALA A 605 -24.11 8.98 4.46
C ALA A 605 -24.80 7.60 4.61
N GLY A 606 -25.29 7.27 5.80
CA GLY A 606 -25.93 5.98 6.09
C GLY A 606 -24.99 4.81 5.86
N LEU A 607 -23.73 4.91 6.36
CA LEU A 607 -22.76 3.83 6.27
C LEU A 607 -23.05 2.74 7.29
N THR A 608 -22.80 1.49 6.91
CA THR A 608 -23.06 0.33 7.75
C THR A 608 -21.77 -0.18 8.40
N PRO A 609 -21.65 -0.22 9.73
CA PRO A 609 -20.55 -0.85 10.42
C PRO A 609 -20.48 -2.35 10.15
N ALA A 610 -19.27 -2.92 10.16
CA ALA A 610 -19.04 -4.36 10.00
C ALA A 610 -19.70 -5.19 11.13
N LEU A 611 -19.77 -4.61 12.33
CA LEU A 611 -20.38 -5.23 13.51
C LEU A 611 -21.41 -4.26 14.14
N ASP A 612 -22.55 -4.80 14.48
CA ASP A 612 -23.57 -4.05 15.24
C ASP A 612 -23.26 -4.11 16.74
N ALA A 613 -22.32 -3.28 17.14
CA ALA A 613 -21.84 -3.12 18.52
C ALA A 613 -21.08 -1.80 18.68
N ALA A 614 -21.04 -1.27 19.89
CA ALA A 614 -20.16 -0.16 20.24
C ALA A 614 -18.74 -0.71 20.44
N LEU A 615 -17.80 -0.31 19.59
CA LEU A 615 -16.41 -0.76 19.66
C LEU A 615 -15.61 0.11 20.63
N PRO A 616 -15.06 -0.47 21.73
CA PRO A 616 -14.19 0.25 22.63
C PRO A 616 -12.82 0.49 22.00
N TYR A 617 -12.03 1.40 22.60
CA TYR A 617 -10.65 1.64 22.16
C TYR A 617 -9.85 0.35 22.01
N GLY A 618 -9.11 0.24 20.90
CA GLY A 618 -8.29 -0.93 20.57
C GLY A 618 -9.06 -2.16 20.10
N VAL A 619 -10.38 -2.05 19.92
CA VAL A 619 -11.19 -3.09 19.26
C VAL A 619 -11.69 -2.55 17.93
N THR A 620 -11.57 -3.36 16.88
CA THR A 620 -12.13 -3.04 15.55
C THR A 620 -12.88 -4.24 14.98
N ALA A 621 -13.63 -4.00 13.93
CA ALA A 621 -14.29 -5.04 13.15
C ALA A 621 -14.20 -4.78 11.66
N THR A 622 -13.99 -5.83 10.88
CA THR A 622 -13.97 -5.80 9.42
C THR A 622 -14.86 -6.92 8.89
N VAL A 623 -15.45 -6.76 7.72
CA VAL A 623 -16.35 -7.75 7.14
C VAL A 623 -15.90 -8.14 5.73
N ARG A 624 -15.85 -9.45 5.45
CA ARG A 624 -15.66 -10.02 4.11
C ARG A 624 -16.96 -10.66 3.65
N PHE A 625 -17.28 -10.49 2.39
CA PHE A 625 -18.52 -11.00 1.78
C PHE A 625 -18.18 -12.06 0.72
N HIS A 626 -18.81 -13.23 0.84
CA HIS A 626 -18.81 -14.26 -0.17
C HIS A 626 -20.26 -14.69 -0.47
N GLU A 627 -20.73 -14.44 -1.70
CA GLU A 627 -22.11 -14.71 -2.11
C GLU A 627 -23.17 -14.18 -1.11
N THR A 628 -23.81 -15.08 -0.35
CA THR A 628 -24.84 -14.77 0.66
C THR A 628 -24.29 -14.71 2.08
N SER A 629 -23.04 -15.06 2.28
CA SER A 629 -22.38 -15.11 3.60
C SER A 629 -21.57 -13.85 3.87
N ALA A 630 -21.58 -13.42 5.13
CA ALA A 630 -20.71 -12.37 5.63
C ALA A 630 -19.90 -12.88 6.83
N PHE A 631 -18.59 -12.68 6.77
CA PHE A 631 -17.64 -13.08 7.82
C PHE A 631 -17.10 -11.81 8.48
N VAL A 632 -17.48 -11.61 9.76
CA VAL A 632 -17.09 -10.44 10.54
C VAL A 632 -15.91 -10.81 11.43
N PHE A 633 -14.75 -10.23 11.15
CA PHE A 633 -13.56 -10.35 11.97
C PHE A 633 -13.58 -9.28 13.05
N VAL A 634 -13.63 -9.69 14.31
CA VAL A 634 -13.55 -8.80 15.47
C VAL A 634 -12.19 -8.98 16.13
N GLN A 635 -11.44 -7.88 16.22
CA GLN A 635 -10.03 -7.89 16.59
C GLN A 635 -9.81 -7.05 17.85
N ASN A 636 -9.13 -7.61 18.84
CA ASN A 636 -8.72 -6.93 20.07
C ASN A 636 -7.20 -6.67 20.04
N PHE A 637 -6.79 -5.44 19.83
CA PHE A 637 -5.40 -5.01 19.87
C PHE A 637 -4.90 -4.66 21.28
N ASN A 638 -5.79 -4.73 22.29
CA ASN A 638 -5.41 -4.43 23.66
C ASN A 638 -4.60 -5.57 24.28
N PRO A 639 -3.64 -5.25 25.17
CA PRO A 639 -2.86 -6.24 25.93
C PRO A 639 -3.66 -6.88 27.09
N HIS A 640 -4.96 -6.65 27.18
CA HIS A 640 -5.85 -7.17 28.20
C HIS A 640 -7.14 -7.75 27.57
N PRO A 641 -7.79 -8.70 28.24
CA PRO A 641 -9.07 -9.24 27.79
C PRO A 641 -10.20 -8.24 28.04
N LEU A 642 -11.27 -8.38 27.27
CA LEU A 642 -12.52 -7.65 27.44
C LEU A 642 -13.72 -8.49 26.97
N THR A 643 -14.93 -8.03 27.30
CA THR A 643 -16.16 -8.63 26.76
C THR A 643 -16.95 -7.54 26.04
N LEU A 644 -17.24 -7.77 24.77
CA LEU A 644 -17.99 -6.83 23.92
C LEU A 644 -19.48 -7.22 23.92
N PRO A 645 -20.38 -6.34 24.39
CA PRO A 645 -21.82 -6.52 24.20
C PRO A 645 -22.18 -6.39 22.72
N LEU A 646 -23.02 -7.30 22.21
CA LEU A 646 -23.52 -7.28 20.83
C LEU A 646 -24.96 -6.82 20.84
N ASN A 647 -25.34 -5.90 19.94
CA ASN A 647 -26.71 -5.38 19.85
C ASN A 647 -27.69 -6.42 19.26
N ARG A 648 -27.14 -7.42 18.56
CA ARG A 648 -27.88 -8.61 18.08
C ARG A 648 -27.03 -9.87 18.22
N PRO A 649 -27.64 -11.06 18.22
CA PRO A 649 -26.89 -12.30 18.24
C PRO A 649 -26.08 -12.53 16.94
N TYR A 650 -24.89 -13.12 17.08
CA TYR A 650 -24.06 -13.59 15.98
C TYR A 650 -23.62 -15.04 16.22
N GLU A 651 -23.48 -15.81 15.15
CA GLU A 651 -22.88 -17.15 15.20
C GLU A 651 -21.36 -17.02 15.16
N ASP A 652 -20.68 -17.59 16.12
CA ASP A 652 -19.22 -17.71 16.08
C ASP A 652 -18.84 -18.83 15.11
N LEU A 653 -18.03 -18.50 14.09
CA LEU A 653 -17.73 -19.39 12.97
C LEU A 653 -16.99 -20.65 13.41
N GLU A 654 -16.08 -20.52 14.39
CA GLU A 654 -15.18 -21.60 14.80
C GLU A 654 -15.84 -22.54 15.85
N THR A 655 -16.79 -22.04 16.62
CA THR A 655 -17.47 -22.83 17.66
C THR A 655 -18.92 -23.21 17.33
N GLY A 656 -19.51 -22.58 16.33
CA GLY A 656 -20.93 -22.73 15.97
C GLY A 656 -21.91 -22.21 17.01
N ARG A 657 -21.45 -21.47 18.03
CA ARG A 657 -22.28 -20.94 19.11
C ARG A 657 -22.84 -19.58 18.76
N THR A 658 -24.11 -19.37 19.07
CA THR A 658 -24.72 -18.05 18.98
C THR A 658 -24.37 -17.24 20.23
N LEU A 659 -23.82 -16.04 20.03
CA LEU A 659 -23.32 -15.17 21.08
C LEU A 659 -24.09 -13.83 21.09
N SER A 660 -24.50 -13.36 22.26
CA SER A 660 -24.99 -12.01 22.53
C SER A 660 -23.95 -11.13 23.24
N GLN A 661 -22.88 -11.77 23.71
CA GLN A 661 -21.69 -11.12 24.26
C GLN A 661 -20.46 -11.84 23.71
N LEU A 662 -19.47 -11.08 23.26
CA LEU A 662 -18.25 -11.62 22.67
C LEU A 662 -17.09 -11.44 23.65
N PRO A 663 -16.66 -12.50 24.34
CA PRO A 663 -15.42 -12.45 25.11
C PRO A 663 -14.23 -12.45 24.16
N LEU A 664 -13.30 -11.53 24.35
CA LEU A 664 -12.05 -11.39 23.61
C LEU A 664 -10.89 -11.45 24.60
N LYS A 665 -9.95 -12.36 24.37
CA LYS A 665 -8.67 -12.39 25.10
C LYS A 665 -7.79 -11.22 24.58
N LYS A 666 -6.64 -11.00 25.24
CA LYS A 666 -5.62 -10.10 24.72
C LYS A 666 -5.17 -10.57 23.33
N PHE A 667 -5.03 -9.65 22.38
CA PHE A 667 -4.55 -9.93 21.02
C PHE A 667 -5.34 -11.02 20.28
N GLU A 668 -6.64 -11.16 20.58
CA GLU A 668 -7.49 -12.21 19.98
C GLU A 668 -8.28 -11.67 18.79
N VAL A 669 -8.46 -12.54 17.81
CA VAL A 669 -9.38 -12.35 16.68
C VAL A 669 -10.46 -13.42 16.72
N ARG A 670 -11.72 -13.00 16.68
CA ARG A 670 -12.89 -13.89 16.54
C ARG A 670 -13.57 -13.63 15.21
N ILE A 671 -14.06 -14.68 14.60
CA ILE A 671 -14.77 -14.59 13.32
C ILE A 671 -16.23 -14.95 13.57
N LEU A 672 -17.11 -14.01 13.25
CA LEU A 672 -18.55 -14.15 13.40
C LEU A 672 -19.19 -14.29 12.01
N LYS A 673 -20.21 -15.14 11.91
CA LYS A 673 -21.00 -15.28 10.70
C LYS A 673 -22.29 -14.47 10.84
N ALA A 674 -22.57 -13.67 9.82
CA ALA A 674 -23.84 -12.96 9.69
C ALA A 674 -24.53 -13.37 8.39
N THR A 675 -25.83 -13.57 8.45
CA THR A 675 -26.69 -13.62 7.26
C THR A 675 -26.93 -12.20 6.79
N ARG A 676 -26.91 -11.98 5.47
CA ARG A 676 -27.28 -10.70 4.86
C ARG A 676 -28.72 -10.32 5.16
#